data_b1966e0da3e0f51a64c243fa17690d2f
#
_entry.id   b1966e0da3e0f51a64c243fa17690d2f
#
_cell.length_a   1.000
_cell.length_b   1.000
_cell.length_c   1.000
_cell.angle_alpha   90.00
_cell.angle_beta   90.00
_cell.angle_gamma   90.00
#
_symmetry.space_group_name_H-M   'P 1'
#
loop_
_entity.id
_entity.type
_entity.pdbx_description
1 polymer ?
#
loop_
_entity_poly.entity_id
_entity_poly.type
_entity_poly.pdbx_seq_one_letter_code
_entity_poly.pdbx_strand_id
1 'polypeptide(L)'
;FAGGMPRLVGFIIDGISAGDSYGLGDNKTYPTNRMPISMDLIDQVSVKLANYDAELGEASSGNIVLTTKAGTNQFHGSLTFESTQEAGDEPFGEKSDNPKPDQKLFSATLNGPIIEDKLFFSLGVESYEGSSPVSMLALESGLVTTAEADSVIAAAKSVIGYDAGSYNKAAEEEEEKIFLRLDANISDTQTLTARYIYVDGFTERQYWNRSFGLPLSSDWYSINKEFETINFELNSDWNDNFSTKIMFADTDVTNLNTPVGSTSIGEVGIRVPSGGTVFFGPDQYRHANEIITNRKQFEVTGYYDVGNHSFTLGYKSIENDMFNMFSRNSLGEYDYNSVEDFVAGNLRELDYRNAASNNPRDAAARFNTDYTIIYFQDTWNISPDLTARLGFRYEEISQDSAPEKNTFWFNWTGDASAPPENDVNLDGEDILMPRFSLDWQAKDNLLVTFGWGEFSGNLPPVWFGGPYNDNGLRLPGNKLKNATGVFPGEAAISQVLNEAGDTGGYTNMMDKDFGIPSITKMSIGLVADLDSGYTIRANFVHMEEEDPVGAYIGGCDPKGNALADNRPLYGGCSYVGYLTTFKNIEPETNVLGVSVEKSFDNGIDLYLGYAHTDREMAHMMTSSIIFSSAVRMPIFDHLTPVNSPSHYEVEHSFDYAVTWTGNVFGDLETTIGINGFRQSGNPYSYTYRGDMSGYRTDGENIEILYIPKVNDPNVLYGDDFDAAAFEQFLTDSGLSAYRGSVVPRNSFNGPWEGTFDLRIAQEIPSGNISGKAIIYFDIENVLNLLNSDWGGFENYNGGGTTNTRGIVEAEVDDQGRYIYNKFKVSDQNPIQKIDKSVWQIKVGVKYQF
;
A
#
# COMPACT_ATOMS: atom_id res chain seq x y z
N PHE A 1 -2.29 -3.15 -9.25
CA PHE A 1 -2.71 -3.62 -10.56
C PHE A 1 -1.76 -4.70 -11.06
N ALA A 2 -2.32 -5.81 -11.61
CA ALA A 2 -1.53 -6.88 -12.24
C ALA A 2 -0.31 -7.32 -11.40
N GLY A 3 -0.50 -7.53 -10.11
CA GLY A 3 0.58 -7.92 -9.21
C GLY A 3 1.70 -6.89 -8.98
N GLY A 4 1.54 -5.65 -9.50
CA GLY A 4 2.51 -4.58 -9.31
C GLY A 4 2.43 -3.93 -7.93
N MET A 5 3.51 -3.26 -7.53
CA MET A 5 3.54 -2.54 -6.26
C MET A 5 2.51 -1.40 -6.25
N PRO A 6 1.65 -1.28 -5.23
CA PRO A 6 0.67 -0.19 -5.12
C PRO A 6 1.30 1.20 -5.13
N ARG A 7 2.52 1.36 -4.60
CA ARG A 7 3.29 2.61 -4.58
C ARG A 7 3.68 3.14 -5.96
N LEU A 8 3.67 2.29 -6.99
CA LEU A 8 4.05 2.62 -8.36
C LEU A 8 2.83 2.81 -9.28
N VAL A 9 1.63 2.97 -8.72
CA VAL A 9 0.40 3.26 -9.46
C VAL A 9 0.20 4.76 -9.53
N GLY A 10 0.03 5.29 -10.73
CA GLY A 10 -0.32 6.70 -10.94
C GLY A 10 -1.78 6.96 -10.60
N PHE A 11 -2.04 8.02 -9.87
CA PHE A 11 -3.40 8.49 -9.56
C PHE A 11 -3.54 9.95 -9.97
N ILE A 12 -4.40 10.20 -10.94
CA ILE A 12 -4.51 11.49 -11.63
C ILE A 12 -5.95 11.97 -11.55
N ILE A 13 -6.15 13.20 -11.12
CA ILE A 13 -7.47 13.88 -11.11
C ILE A 13 -7.37 15.10 -12.03
N ASP A 14 -8.12 15.13 -13.14
CA ASP A 14 -8.14 16.25 -14.09
C ASP A 14 -6.74 16.72 -14.53
N GLY A 15 -5.80 15.78 -14.77
CA GLY A 15 -4.41 16.07 -15.16
C GLY A 15 -3.46 16.38 -14.01
N ILE A 16 -3.97 16.53 -12.78
CA ILE A 16 -3.15 16.72 -11.57
C ILE A 16 -2.66 15.35 -11.08
N SER A 17 -1.37 15.22 -10.81
CA SER A 17 -0.82 14.08 -10.11
C SER A 17 -1.24 14.14 -8.63
N ALA A 18 -2.30 13.41 -8.29
CA ALA A 18 -2.95 13.40 -6.98
C ALA A 18 -2.66 12.12 -6.17
N GLY A 19 -1.65 11.34 -6.56
CA GLY A 19 -1.18 10.16 -5.84
C GLY A 19 -0.43 10.50 -4.56
N ASP A 20 -0.11 9.48 -3.76
CA ASP A 20 0.77 9.62 -2.59
C ASP A 20 2.17 10.04 -3.03
N SER A 21 2.44 11.33 -2.97
CA SER A 21 3.68 11.95 -3.46
C SER A 21 4.92 11.53 -2.68
N TYR A 22 4.78 11.05 -1.43
CA TYR A 22 5.89 10.52 -0.63
C TYR A 22 6.05 8.99 -0.77
N GLY A 23 4.97 8.28 -1.09
CA GLY A 23 4.97 6.83 -1.24
C GLY A 23 4.97 6.06 0.08
N LEU A 24 4.41 6.62 1.16
CA LEU A 24 4.29 5.93 2.45
C LEU A 24 3.16 4.89 2.47
N GLY A 25 2.11 5.10 1.69
CA GLY A 25 0.94 4.23 1.64
C GLY A 25 1.27 2.85 1.07
N ASP A 26 1.27 1.81 1.91
CA ASP A 26 1.61 0.45 1.50
C ASP A 26 0.57 -0.18 0.56
N ASN A 27 -0.71 0.23 0.70
CA ASN A 27 -1.84 -0.36 -0.01
C ASN A 27 -2.77 0.66 -0.68
N LYS A 28 -2.39 1.94 -0.70
CA LYS A 28 -3.22 3.00 -1.26
C LYS A 28 -2.43 3.85 -2.25
N THR A 29 -3.04 4.14 -3.38
CA THR A 29 -2.44 4.96 -4.42
C THR A 29 -2.64 6.46 -4.20
N TYR A 30 -3.52 6.85 -3.27
CA TYR A 30 -3.84 8.23 -2.94
C TYR A 30 -3.39 8.62 -1.52
N PRO A 31 -3.17 9.91 -1.25
CA PRO A 31 -2.56 10.38 0.01
C PRO A 31 -3.52 10.38 1.21
N THR A 32 -4.82 10.33 0.99
CA THR A 32 -5.91 10.38 1.99
C THR A 32 -6.27 8.99 2.54
N ASN A 33 -7.11 8.91 3.57
CA ASN A 33 -7.55 7.61 4.11
C ASN A 33 -8.56 6.93 3.19
N ARG A 34 -9.41 7.72 2.52
CA ARG A 34 -10.38 7.31 1.50
C ARG A 34 -10.09 8.04 0.19
N MET A 35 -10.80 7.73 -0.90
CA MET A 35 -10.65 8.44 -2.17
C MET A 35 -10.89 9.95 -1.99
N PRO A 36 -9.99 10.83 -2.48
CA PRO A 36 -10.01 12.26 -2.13
C PRO A 36 -11.18 13.06 -2.71
N ILE A 37 -12.02 12.44 -3.50
CA ILE A 37 -13.19 13.08 -4.12
C ILE A 37 -14.44 12.23 -3.94
N SER A 38 -15.61 12.84 -3.72
CA SER A 38 -16.90 12.13 -3.66
C SER A 38 -17.24 11.48 -5.00
N MET A 39 -17.77 10.25 -4.96
CA MET A 39 -18.19 9.51 -6.16
C MET A 39 -19.23 10.28 -7.00
N ASP A 40 -20.07 11.08 -6.36
CA ASP A 40 -21.11 11.86 -7.04
C ASP A 40 -20.53 12.99 -7.92
N LEU A 41 -19.27 13.39 -7.69
CA LEU A 41 -18.57 14.42 -8.45
C LEU A 41 -17.74 13.87 -9.63
N ILE A 42 -17.59 12.56 -9.71
CA ILE A 42 -16.82 11.92 -10.77
C ILE A 42 -17.69 11.80 -12.03
N ASP A 43 -17.15 12.27 -13.15
CA ASP A 43 -17.72 12.08 -14.48
C ASP A 43 -17.25 10.76 -15.10
N GLN A 44 -15.94 10.52 -15.08
CA GLN A 44 -15.33 9.35 -15.67
C GLN A 44 -14.17 8.81 -14.83
N VAL A 45 -14.08 7.48 -14.77
CA VAL A 45 -12.91 6.75 -14.24
C VAL A 45 -12.31 5.94 -15.37
N SER A 46 -11.00 6.07 -15.59
CA SER A 46 -10.24 5.27 -16.53
C SER A 46 -9.11 4.56 -15.79
N VAL A 47 -9.09 3.24 -15.88
CA VAL A 47 -8.02 2.41 -15.31
C VAL A 47 -7.27 1.76 -16.45
N LYS A 48 -5.97 2.03 -16.57
CA LYS A 48 -5.13 1.55 -17.68
C LYS A 48 -3.85 0.92 -17.15
N LEU A 49 -3.64 -0.34 -17.47
CA LEU A 49 -2.40 -1.06 -17.15
C LEU A 49 -1.25 -0.59 -18.07
N ALA A 50 -1.55 -0.32 -19.34
CA ALA A 50 -0.63 0.26 -20.30
C ALA A 50 -1.31 1.43 -21.00
N ASN A 51 -0.73 2.62 -20.89
CA ASN A 51 -1.22 3.84 -21.54
C ASN A 51 -0.10 4.40 -22.42
N TYR A 52 -0.29 4.29 -23.73
CA TYR A 52 0.72 4.69 -24.71
C TYR A 52 0.66 6.16 -25.10
N ASP A 53 -0.18 6.97 -24.47
CA ASP A 53 -0.17 8.42 -24.61
C ASP A 53 1.07 9.02 -23.95
N ALA A 54 1.86 9.79 -24.71
CA ALA A 54 3.10 10.38 -24.24
C ALA A 54 2.89 11.49 -23.20
N GLU A 55 1.71 12.12 -23.16
CA GLU A 55 1.34 13.12 -22.15
C GLU A 55 1.27 12.50 -20.74
N LEU A 56 0.87 11.22 -20.63
CA LEU A 56 0.71 10.55 -19.34
C LEU A 56 1.98 9.83 -18.91
N GLY A 57 2.49 10.16 -17.73
CA GLY A 57 3.58 9.52 -17.01
C GLY A 57 3.11 8.67 -15.83
N GLU A 58 4.02 8.41 -14.89
CA GLU A 58 3.75 7.70 -13.61
C GLU A 58 3.10 6.32 -13.79
N ALA A 59 3.52 5.55 -14.79
CA ALA A 59 2.75 4.45 -15.33
C ALA A 59 3.42 3.06 -15.21
N SER A 60 4.42 2.86 -14.34
CA SER A 60 5.08 1.55 -14.25
C SER A 60 4.12 0.44 -13.81
N SER A 61 3.26 0.67 -12.80
CA SER A 61 2.23 -0.30 -12.38
C SER A 61 0.83 0.01 -12.92
N GLY A 62 0.68 1.04 -13.79
CA GLY A 62 -0.59 1.49 -14.37
C GLY A 62 -1.09 2.81 -13.80
N ASN A 63 -2.20 3.31 -14.36
CA ASN A 63 -2.80 4.60 -13.98
C ASN A 63 -4.28 4.45 -13.64
N ILE A 64 -4.72 5.21 -12.64
CA ILE A 64 -6.12 5.57 -12.41
C ILE A 64 -6.27 7.04 -12.76
N VAL A 65 -7.10 7.35 -13.74
CA VAL A 65 -7.38 8.71 -14.18
C VAL A 65 -8.85 9.03 -13.90
N LEU A 66 -9.08 10.06 -13.11
CA LEU A 66 -10.42 10.58 -12.78
C LEU A 66 -10.64 11.88 -13.51
N THR A 67 -11.85 12.06 -14.04
CA THR A 67 -12.35 13.34 -14.56
C THR A 67 -13.53 13.79 -13.74
N THR A 68 -13.55 15.07 -13.34
CA THR A 68 -14.61 15.62 -12.49
C THR A 68 -15.73 16.24 -13.31
N LYS A 69 -16.97 16.18 -12.78
CA LYS A 69 -18.13 16.82 -13.39
C LYS A 69 -17.99 18.34 -13.47
N ALA A 70 -18.17 18.89 -14.66
CA ALA A 70 -18.29 20.32 -14.90
C ALA A 70 -19.73 20.82 -14.61
N GLY A 71 -19.88 22.12 -14.37
CA GLY A 71 -21.18 22.75 -14.33
C GLY A 71 -21.80 22.87 -15.74
N THR A 72 -23.13 22.91 -15.82
CA THR A 72 -23.91 23.06 -17.06
C THR A 72 -24.85 24.21 -16.94
N ASN A 73 -25.60 24.51 -18.03
CA ASN A 73 -26.68 25.54 -17.98
C ASN A 73 -27.94 25.14 -17.18
N GLN A 74 -27.93 23.91 -16.62
CA GLN A 74 -29.00 23.44 -15.74
C GLN A 74 -28.42 23.16 -14.37
N PHE A 75 -29.21 23.43 -13.33
CA PHE A 75 -28.81 23.01 -11.97
C PHE A 75 -29.07 21.53 -11.79
N HIS A 76 -28.06 20.86 -11.31
CA HIS A 76 -28.11 19.46 -10.87
C HIS A 76 -27.50 19.33 -9.50
N GLY A 77 -27.99 18.41 -8.70
CA GLY A 77 -27.45 18.17 -7.39
C GLY A 77 -27.85 16.84 -6.81
N SER A 78 -27.17 16.43 -5.76
CA SER A 78 -27.51 15.26 -4.96
C SER A 78 -27.32 15.53 -3.47
N LEU A 79 -28.16 14.89 -2.66
CA LEU A 79 -28.00 14.78 -1.22
C LEU A 79 -28.05 13.29 -0.88
N THR A 80 -27.02 12.78 -0.23
CA THR A 80 -26.93 11.38 0.18
C THR A 80 -26.69 11.31 1.66
N PHE A 81 -27.45 10.46 2.34
CA PHE A 81 -27.20 10.05 3.71
C PHE A 81 -27.22 8.52 3.76
N GLU A 82 -26.20 7.92 4.37
CA GLU A 82 -26.08 6.48 4.56
C GLU A 82 -25.62 6.17 5.97
N SER A 83 -26.10 5.08 6.55
CA SER A 83 -25.70 4.62 7.87
C SER A 83 -25.80 3.10 7.98
N THR A 84 -24.82 2.48 8.66
CA THR A 84 -24.92 1.10 9.10
C THR A 84 -26.06 0.96 10.09
N GLN A 85 -26.95 -0.02 9.89
CA GLN A 85 -28.09 -0.29 10.75
C GLN A 85 -27.87 -1.55 11.60
N GLU A 86 -27.18 -2.53 11.06
CA GLU A 86 -26.87 -3.79 11.73
C GLU A 86 -25.63 -4.42 11.11
N ALA A 87 -24.86 -5.15 11.92
CA ALA A 87 -23.69 -5.89 11.48
C ALA A 87 -23.57 -7.21 12.23
N GLY A 88 -22.95 -8.20 11.57
CA GLY A 88 -22.65 -9.49 12.14
C GLY A 88 -21.60 -9.43 13.25
N ASP A 89 -21.58 -10.47 14.09
CA ASP A 89 -20.60 -10.69 15.12
C ASP A 89 -20.08 -12.14 15.17
N GLU A 90 -20.36 -12.94 14.13
CA GLU A 90 -19.96 -14.34 14.01
C GLU A 90 -19.12 -14.56 12.74
N PRO A 91 -17.89 -14.01 12.64
CA PRO A 91 -17.00 -14.40 11.56
C PRO A 91 -16.58 -15.87 11.73
N PHE A 92 -16.54 -16.64 10.65
CA PHE A 92 -16.14 -18.05 10.66
C PHE A 92 -16.97 -18.97 11.59
N GLY A 93 -18.24 -18.64 11.82
CA GLY A 93 -19.12 -19.40 12.69
C GLY A 93 -18.85 -19.26 14.19
N GLU A 94 -17.90 -18.43 14.59
CA GLU A 94 -17.55 -18.20 15.97
C GLU A 94 -17.93 -16.77 16.39
N LYS A 95 -18.58 -16.66 17.58
CA LYS A 95 -18.96 -15.36 18.08
C LYS A 95 -17.74 -14.57 18.51
N SER A 96 -17.60 -13.34 17.96
CA SER A 96 -16.57 -12.39 18.34
C SER A 96 -17.10 -11.42 19.42
N ASP A 97 -16.27 -11.15 20.43
CA ASP A 97 -16.53 -10.11 21.42
C ASP A 97 -16.03 -8.71 20.97
N ASN A 98 -15.50 -8.61 19.74
CA ASN A 98 -15.04 -7.34 19.17
C ASN A 98 -16.23 -6.39 18.92
N PRO A 99 -16.03 -5.07 19.02
CA PRO A 99 -17.02 -4.09 18.61
C PRO A 99 -17.48 -4.33 17.16
N LYS A 100 -18.78 -4.12 16.90
CA LYS A 100 -19.32 -4.23 15.54
C LYS A 100 -18.90 -3.01 14.70
N PRO A 101 -18.71 -3.18 13.37
CA PRO A 101 -18.48 -2.05 12.48
C PRO A 101 -19.70 -1.13 12.45
N ASP A 102 -19.46 0.18 12.43
CA ASP A 102 -20.47 1.23 12.26
C ASP A 102 -19.94 2.28 11.29
N GLN A 103 -20.81 2.81 10.41
CA GLN A 103 -20.45 3.81 9.41
C GLN A 103 -21.60 4.77 9.18
N LYS A 104 -21.27 6.05 8.96
CA LYS A 104 -22.20 7.09 8.53
C LYS A 104 -21.54 7.90 7.44
N LEU A 105 -22.29 8.19 6.39
CA LEU A 105 -21.87 9.03 5.28
C LEU A 105 -22.94 10.10 5.03
N PHE A 106 -22.49 11.33 4.92
CA PHE A 106 -23.26 12.44 4.37
C PHE A 106 -22.53 13.00 3.16
N SER A 107 -23.21 13.20 2.03
CA SER A 107 -22.65 13.84 0.84
C SER A 107 -23.68 14.78 0.22
N ALA A 108 -23.22 15.94 -0.22
CA ALA A 108 -24.03 16.90 -0.95
C ALA A 108 -23.26 17.46 -2.14
N THR A 109 -23.90 17.48 -3.32
CA THR A 109 -23.33 18.06 -4.54
C THR A 109 -24.29 19.03 -5.18
N LEU A 110 -23.76 20.07 -5.80
CA LEU A 110 -24.50 21.04 -6.57
C LEU A 110 -23.63 21.56 -7.72
N ASN A 111 -24.17 21.52 -8.94
CA ASN A 111 -23.53 22.12 -10.10
C ASN A 111 -24.55 22.90 -10.94
N GLY A 112 -24.08 23.89 -11.70
CA GLY A 112 -24.95 24.71 -12.54
C GLY A 112 -24.29 26.01 -13.03
N PRO A 113 -25.05 26.90 -13.66
CA PRO A 113 -24.55 28.19 -14.15
C PRO A 113 -24.52 29.23 -13.03
N ILE A 114 -23.43 30.00 -12.96
CA ILE A 114 -23.40 31.30 -12.30
C ILE A 114 -23.85 32.38 -13.30
N ILE A 115 -23.39 32.23 -14.55
CA ILE A 115 -23.79 33.04 -15.71
C ILE A 115 -24.02 32.07 -16.85
N GLU A 116 -25.24 32.00 -17.38
CA GLU A 116 -25.56 31.12 -18.52
C GLU A 116 -24.55 31.27 -19.66
N ASP A 117 -24.12 30.15 -20.24
CA ASP A 117 -23.15 29.99 -21.33
C ASP A 117 -21.71 30.46 -21.01
N LYS A 118 -21.47 31.10 -19.85
CA LYS A 118 -20.19 31.76 -19.55
C LYS A 118 -19.46 31.28 -18.32
N LEU A 119 -20.17 31.11 -17.22
CA LEU A 119 -19.53 30.76 -15.95
C LEU A 119 -20.34 29.71 -15.22
N PHE A 120 -19.70 28.59 -14.97
CA PHE A 120 -20.30 27.44 -14.34
C PHE A 120 -19.57 27.10 -13.07
N PHE A 121 -20.23 26.35 -12.17
CA PHE A 121 -19.63 25.82 -10.97
C PHE A 121 -20.04 24.38 -10.75
N SER A 122 -19.19 23.63 -10.03
CA SER A 122 -19.50 22.35 -9.41
C SER A 122 -18.94 22.34 -7.99
N LEU A 123 -19.80 22.08 -7.02
CA LEU A 123 -19.50 22.09 -5.58
C LEU A 123 -19.87 20.73 -4.99
N GLY A 124 -19.05 20.21 -4.08
CA GLY A 124 -19.35 19.03 -3.28
C GLY A 124 -18.77 19.11 -1.90
N VAL A 125 -19.49 18.50 -0.96
CA VAL A 125 -19.03 18.28 0.40
C VAL A 125 -19.38 16.84 0.79
N GLU A 126 -18.49 16.20 1.54
CA GLU A 126 -18.71 14.86 2.07
C GLU A 126 -18.15 14.77 3.49
N SER A 127 -18.88 14.14 4.40
CA SER A 127 -18.46 13.82 5.74
C SER A 127 -18.69 12.33 5.99
N TYR A 128 -17.67 11.64 6.47
CA TYR A 128 -17.68 10.24 6.82
C TYR A 128 -17.23 10.05 8.25
N GLU A 129 -17.97 9.24 9.00
CA GLU A 129 -17.64 8.76 10.33
C GLU A 129 -17.73 7.22 10.31
N GLY A 130 -16.73 6.52 10.82
CA GLY A 130 -16.74 5.07 10.87
C GLY A 130 -16.00 4.50 12.06
N SER A 131 -16.30 3.26 12.38
CA SER A 131 -15.53 2.46 13.32
C SER A 131 -15.45 1.02 12.84
N SER A 132 -14.30 0.40 13.07
CA SER A 132 -14.05 -0.98 12.65
C SER A 132 -13.56 -1.84 13.80
N PRO A 133 -13.98 -3.12 13.88
CA PRO A 133 -13.43 -4.06 14.85
C PRO A 133 -11.94 -4.26 14.58
N VAL A 134 -11.18 -4.50 15.65
CA VAL A 134 -9.75 -4.79 15.58
C VAL A 134 -9.49 -6.15 16.18
N SER A 135 -8.78 -7.03 15.46
CA SER A 135 -8.43 -8.37 15.93
C SER A 135 -7.47 -8.29 17.11
N MET A 136 -7.72 -9.10 18.14
CA MET A 136 -6.93 -9.19 19.37
C MET A 136 -6.20 -10.55 19.42
N LEU A 137 -5.32 -10.78 18.44
CA LEU A 137 -4.68 -12.10 18.22
C LEU A 137 -4.03 -12.70 19.47
N ALA A 138 -3.44 -11.88 20.34
CA ALA A 138 -2.82 -12.38 21.57
C ALA A 138 -3.84 -12.86 22.61
N LEU A 139 -5.05 -12.28 22.66
CA LEU A 139 -6.16 -12.76 23.49
C LEU A 139 -6.79 -14.00 22.86
N GLU A 140 -7.04 -13.98 21.56
CA GLU A 140 -7.65 -15.07 20.79
C GLU A 140 -6.79 -16.35 20.85
N SER A 141 -5.46 -16.22 20.80
CA SER A 141 -4.51 -17.32 20.90
C SER A 141 -4.23 -17.78 22.33
N GLY A 142 -4.71 -17.06 23.34
CA GLY A 142 -4.46 -17.35 24.76
C GLY A 142 -3.04 -17.02 25.24
N LEU A 143 -2.25 -16.31 24.46
CA LEU A 143 -0.92 -15.81 24.87
C LEU A 143 -0.99 -14.66 25.88
N VAL A 144 -2.12 -13.98 25.93
CA VAL A 144 -2.49 -13.02 26.97
C VAL A 144 -3.90 -13.34 27.41
N THR A 145 -4.16 -13.41 28.70
CA THR A 145 -5.51 -13.52 29.25
C THR A 145 -6.07 -12.14 29.60
N THR A 146 -7.41 -12.01 29.62
CA THR A 146 -8.07 -10.77 30.06
C THR A 146 -7.67 -10.37 31.50
N ALA A 147 -7.51 -11.35 32.38
CA ALA A 147 -7.06 -11.12 33.78
C ALA A 147 -5.63 -10.53 33.83
N GLU A 148 -4.74 -10.99 32.97
CA GLU A 148 -3.37 -10.43 32.86
C GLU A 148 -3.40 -9.01 32.31
N ALA A 149 -4.18 -8.76 31.25
CA ALA A 149 -4.36 -7.42 30.71
C ALA A 149 -4.93 -6.45 31.76
N ASP A 150 -5.97 -6.86 32.49
CA ASP A 150 -6.55 -6.07 33.59
C ASP A 150 -5.54 -5.79 34.70
N SER A 151 -4.66 -6.76 35.01
CA SER A 151 -3.57 -6.59 35.99
C SER A 151 -2.57 -5.53 35.56
N VAL A 152 -2.20 -5.51 34.28
CA VAL A 152 -1.30 -4.48 33.71
C VAL A 152 -1.96 -3.11 33.71
N ILE A 153 -3.24 -2.99 33.33
CA ILE A 153 -4.02 -1.74 33.39
C ILE A 153 -4.04 -1.18 34.82
N ALA A 154 -4.35 -2.05 35.80
CA ALA A 154 -4.38 -1.65 37.22
C ALA A 154 -2.99 -1.24 37.73
N ALA A 155 -1.92 -1.94 37.31
CA ALA A 155 -0.55 -1.60 37.68
C ALA A 155 -0.13 -0.26 37.11
N ALA A 156 -0.38 0.01 35.81
CA ALA A 156 -0.09 1.29 35.16
C ALA A 156 -0.76 2.45 35.92
N LYS A 157 -2.04 2.30 36.29
CA LYS A 157 -2.78 3.31 37.05
C LYS A 157 -2.24 3.53 38.43
N SER A 158 -1.93 2.44 39.17
CA SER A 158 -1.52 2.54 40.57
C SER A 158 -0.07 2.98 40.75
N VAL A 159 0.85 2.58 39.88
CA VAL A 159 2.29 2.82 39.98
C VAL A 159 2.70 4.18 39.43
N ILE A 160 2.24 4.51 38.26
CA ILE A 160 2.67 5.73 37.52
C ILE A 160 1.50 6.68 37.22
N GLY A 161 0.27 6.34 37.61
CA GLY A 161 -0.91 7.17 37.35
C GLY A 161 -1.35 7.24 35.89
N TYR A 162 -0.82 6.35 35.04
CA TYR A 162 -1.07 6.35 33.59
C TYR A 162 -2.37 5.61 33.26
N ASP A 163 -3.15 6.17 32.34
CA ASP A 163 -4.33 5.51 31.76
C ASP A 163 -3.90 4.67 30.57
N ALA A 164 -3.79 3.37 30.75
CA ALA A 164 -3.39 2.43 29.72
C ALA A 164 -4.49 2.17 28.65
N GLY A 165 -5.70 2.67 28.88
CA GLY A 165 -6.85 2.41 28.01
C GLY A 165 -7.40 1.00 28.15
N SER A 166 -7.92 0.43 27.07
CA SER A 166 -8.57 -0.88 27.06
C SER A 166 -8.10 -1.74 25.88
N TYR A 167 -8.44 -3.03 25.92
CA TYR A 167 -8.23 -3.96 24.82
C TYR A 167 -9.50 -4.20 23.97
N ASN A 168 -10.64 -3.62 24.35
CA ASN A 168 -11.91 -3.77 23.63
C ASN A 168 -12.41 -2.39 23.16
N LYS A 169 -11.72 -1.85 22.14
CA LYS A 169 -12.08 -0.58 21.49
C LYS A 169 -12.17 -0.80 19.97
N ALA A 170 -13.15 -0.20 19.30
CA ALA A 170 -13.16 -0.08 17.85
C ALA A 170 -12.13 0.98 17.40
N ALA A 171 -11.50 0.76 16.25
CA ALA A 171 -10.70 1.77 15.59
C ALA A 171 -11.61 2.78 14.90
N GLU A 172 -11.45 4.04 15.18
CA GLU A 172 -12.26 5.13 14.66
C GLU A 172 -11.65 5.68 13.36
N GLU A 173 -12.51 6.13 12.44
CA GLU A 173 -12.14 6.78 11.19
C GLU A 173 -13.10 7.93 10.91
N GLU A 174 -12.54 9.11 10.59
CA GLU A 174 -13.32 10.27 10.15
C GLU A 174 -12.66 10.89 8.94
N GLU A 175 -13.45 11.42 8.00
CA GLU A 175 -12.92 12.15 6.85
C GLU A 175 -13.94 13.18 6.35
N GLU A 176 -13.50 14.42 6.14
CA GLU A 176 -14.25 15.51 5.56
C GLU A 176 -13.65 15.92 4.21
N LYS A 177 -14.50 16.21 3.21
CA LYS A 177 -14.08 16.62 1.87
C LYS A 177 -14.83 17.84 1.39
N ILE A 178 -14.09 18.72 0.72
CA ILE A 178 -14.64 19.86 0.00
C ILE A 178 -14.09 19.84 -1.42
N PHE A 179 -14.96 20.00 -2.39
CA PHE A 179 -14.62 20.15 -3.79
C PHE A 179 -15.28 21.39 -4.36
N LEU A 180 -14.50 22.17 -5.11
CA LEU A 180 -15.00 23.31 -5.89
C LEU A 180 -14.34 23.30 -7.26
N ARG A 181 -15.17 23.43 -8.32
CA ARG A 181 -14.72 23.66 -9.69
C ARG A 181 -15.48 24.86 -10.27
N LEU A 182 -14.75 25.71 -10.97
CA LEU A 182 -15.27 26.84 -11.71
C LEU A 182 -14.80 26.74 -13.16
N ASP A 183 -15.71 26.78 -14.12
CA ASP A 183 -15.44 26.80 -15.54
C ASP A 183 -15.89 28.11 -16.15
N ALA A 184 -14.97 28.89 -16.72
CA ALA A 184 -15.25 30.19 -17.30
C ALA A 184 -14.92 30.19 -18.80
N ASN A 185 -15.94 30.35 -19.65
CA ASN A 185 -15.77 30.65 -21.06
C ASN A 185 -15.40 32.14 -21.21
N ILE A 186 -14.08 32.43 -21.23
CA ILE A 186 -13.55 33.80 -21.35
C ILE A 186 -13.90 34.40 -22.70
N SER A 187 -13.82 33.55 -23.74
CA SER A 187 -14.23 33.86 -25.10
C SER A 187 -14.74 32.58 -25.79
N ASP A 188 -15.17 32.69 -27.05
CA ASP A 188 -15.57 31.53 -27.84
C ASP A 188 -14.42 30.51 -28.08
N THR A 189 -13.18 30.95 -27.83
CA THR A 189 -11.95 30.14 -28.09
C THR A 189 -11.09 29.95 -26.85
N GLN A 190 -11.52 30.41 -25.68
CA GLN A 190 -10.72 30.29 -24.45
C GLN A 190 -11.58 29.92 -23.27
N THR A 191 -11.19 28.83 -22.58
CA THR A 191 -11.84 28.37 -21.37
C THR A 191 -10.81 28.31 -20.24
N LEU A 192 -11.13 28.95 -19.11
CA LEU A 192 -10.36 28.85 -17.87
C LEU A 192 -11.12 27.97 -16.87
N THR A 193 -10.47 26.94 -16.37
CA THR A 193 -10.99 26.11 -15.28
C THR A 193 -10.14 26.34 -14.04
N ALA A 194 -10.78 26.51 -12.88
CA ALA A 194 -10.15 26.54 -11.57
C ALA A 194 -10.75 25.43 -10.71
N ARG A 195 -9.90 24.69 -9.99
CA ARG A 195 -10.34 23.59 -9.11
C ARG A 195 -9.69 23.72 -7.75
N TYR A 196 -10.43 23.33 -6.71
CA TYR A 196 -9.97 23.24 -5.34
C TYR A 196 -10.49 21.94 -4.73
N ILE A 197 -9.60 21.18 -4.13
CA ILE A 197 -9.91 19.95 -3.39
C ILE A 197 -9.28 20.07 -2.02
N TYR A 198 -10.06 19.85 -0.98
CA TYR A 198 -9.59 19.76 0.39
C TYR A 198 -10.13 18.49 1.04
N VAL A 199 -9.26 17.75 1.71
CA VAL A 199 -9.60 16.56 2.48
C VAL A 199 -8.86 16.62 3.79
N ASP A 200 -9.58 16.44 4.90
CA ASP A 200 -9.02 16.27 6.23
C ASP A 200 -9.65 15.06 6.89
N GLY A 201 -8.87 14.25 7.58
CA GLY A 201 -9.38 13.07 8.25
C GLY A 201 -8.33 12.29 9.01
N PHE A 202 -8.81 11.34 9.80
CA PHE A 202 -7.95 10.43 10.52
C PHE A 202 -8.47 8.99 10.48
N THR A 203 -7.56 8.03 10.73
CA THR A 203 -7.90 6.64 11.00
C THR A 203 -7.03 6.12 12.14
N GLU A 204 -7.66 5.50 13.15
CA GLU A 204 -6.94 4.86 14.24
C GLU A 204 -6.41 3.49 13.82
N ARG A 205 -5.24 3.10 14.34
CA ARG A 205 -4.60 1.80 14.08
C ARG A 205 -3.84 1.29 15.27
N GLN A 206 -3.70 -0.05 15.30
CA GLN A 206 -2.72 -0.76 16.13
C GLN A 206 -1.48 -1.06 15.32
N TYR A 207 -0.29 -0.95 15.92
CA TYR A 207 0.94 -1.44 15.31
C TYR A 207 1.20 -2.92 15.64
N TRP A 208 1.06 -3.27 16.93
CA TRP A 208 1.42 -4.58 17.47
C TRP A 208 0.31 -5.63 17.41
N ASN A 209 -0.60 -5.58 16.46
CA ASN A 209 -1.57 -6.66 16.27
C ASN A 209 -0.86 -7.99 15.87
N ARG A 210 0.00 -8.47 16.77
CA ARG A 210 0.81 -9.68 16.58
C ARG A 210 0.40 -10.76 17.57
N SER A 211 0.63 -12.00 17.18
CA SER A 211 0.33 -13.18 18.00
C SER A 211 1.10 -13.24 19.33
N PHE A 212 2.10 -12.40 19.58
CA PHE A 212 2.88 -12.39 20.81
C PHE A 212 2.60 -11.19 21.73
N GLY A 213 1.82 -10.20 21.31
CA GLY A 213 1.61 -8.98 22.06
C GLY A 213 0.20 -8.42 21.94
N LEU A 214 -0.30 -7.91 23.06
CA LEU A 214 -1.59 -7.23 23.17
C LEU A 214 -1.37 -5.72 23.34
N PRO A 215 -1.63 -4.89 22.34
CA PRO A 215 -1.61 -3.44 22.49
C PRO A 215 -2.91 -2.96 23.12
N LEU A 216 -2.82 -2.30 24.25
CA LEU A 216 -3.94 -1.55 24.83
C LEU A 216 -4.18 -0.26 24.02
N SER A 217 -5.36 0.33 24.11
CA SER A 217 -5.73 1.46 23.25
C SER A 217 -4.84 2.71 23.42
N SER A 218 -4.09 2.85 24.52
CA SER A 218 -3.09 3.91 24.65
C SER A 218 -1.82 3.69 23.82
N ASP A 219 -1.59 2.46 23.34
CA ASP A 219 -0.50 2.10 22.41
C ASP A 219 -0.90 2.30 20.92
N TRP A 220 -2.17 2.60 20.67
CA TRP A 220 -2.66 2.88 19.33
C TRP A 220 -2.23 4.26 18.86
N TYR A 221 -2.38 4.51 17.56
CA TYR A 221 -2.10 5.79 16.94
C TYR A 221 -3.14 6.16 15.90
N SER A 222 -3.32 7.45 15.68
CA SER A 222 -4.11 8.02 14.59
C SER A 222 -3.20 8.43 13.45
N ILE A 223 -3.54 8.06 12.23
CA ILE A 223 -2.96 8.59 11.00
C ILE A 223 -3.84 9.75 10.56
N ASN A 224 -3.42 10.97 10.85
CA ASN A 224 -4.12 12.18 10.45
C ASN A 224 -3.58 12.63 9.10
N LYS A 225 -4.45 12.84 8.15
CA LYS A 225 -4.10 13.20 6.77
C LYS A 225 -4.86 14.43 6.34
N GLU A 226 -4.12 15.40 5.81
CA GLU A 226 -4.65 16.57 5.15
C GLU A 226 -4.12 16.60 3.72
N PHE A 227 -5.01 16.82 2.76
CA PHE A 227 -4.69 16.98 1.35
C PHE A 227 -5.38 18.21 0.84
N GLU A 228 -4.61 19.15 0.31
CA GLU A 228 -5.12 20.36 -0.29
C GLU A 228 -4.52 20.54 -1.68
N THR A 229 -5.34 20.84 -2.69
CA THR A 229 -4.82 21.17 -4.01
C THR A 229 -5.64 22.27 -4.66
N ILE A 230 -4.95 23.23 -5.26
CA ILE A 230 -5.50 24.25 -6.14
C ILE A 230 -4.93 24.07 -7.54
N ASN A 231 -5.80 24.12 -8.55
CA ASN A 231 -5.40 23.97 -9.94
C ASN A 231 -6.04 25.03 -10.82
N PHE A 232 -5.29 25.51 -11.79
CA PHE A 232 -5.76 26.39 -12.87
C PHE A 232 -5.37 25.80 -14.21
N GLU A 233 -6.31 25.75 -15.14
CA GLU A 233 -6.12 25.24 -16.49
C GLU A 233 -6.72 26.20 -17.50
N LEU A 234 -5.90 26.65 -18.45
CA LEU A 234 -6.33 27.50 -19.56
C LEU A 234 -6.22 26.71 -20.86
N ASN A 235 -7.34 26.48 -21.50
CA ASN A 235 -7.44 25.93 -22.85
C ASN A 235 -7.72 27.06 -23.83
N SER A 236 -6.95 27.13 -24.93
CA SER A 236 -7.02 28.19 -25.92
C SER A 236 -6.96 27.62 -27.33
N ASP A 237 -8.00 27.86 -28.14
CA ASP A 237 -8.07 27.54 -29.56
C ASP A 237 -7.64 28.75 -30.36
N TRP A 238 -6.42 28.77 -30.89
CA TRP A 238 -5.88 29.93 -31.61
C TRP A 238 -6.37 30.02 -33.04
N ASN A 239 -6.66 28.89 -33.63
CA ASN A 239 -7.27 28.72 -34.94
C ASN A 239 -7.72 27.24 -35.13
N ASP A 240 -8.32 26.92 -36.28
CA ASP A 240 -8.90 25.61 -36.58
C ASP A 240 -7.88 24.43 -36.46
N ASN A 241 -6.58 24.74 -36.45
CA ASN A 241 -5.51 23.72 -36.47
C ASN A 241 -4.57 23.77 -35.25
N PHE A 242 -4.65 24.80 -34.43
CA PHE A 242 -3.71 24.98 -33.32
C PHE A 242 -4.41 25.37 -32.02
N SER A 243 -4.20 24.59 -30.98
CA SER A 243 -4.65 24.88 -29.64
C SER A 243 -3.54 24.65 -28.61
N THR A 244 -3.73 25.21 -27.42
CA THR A 244 -2.81 25.07 -26.31
C THR A 244 -3.56 24.84 -24.99
N LYS A 245 -2.96 24.02 -24.13
CA LYS A 245 -3.32 23.84 -22.73
C LYS A 245 -2.18 24.36 -21.85
N ILE A 246 -2.50 25.20 -20.87
CA ILE A 246 -1.56 25.64 -19.83
C ILE A 246 -2.18 25.27 -18.49
N MET A 247 -1.44 24.54 -17.67
CA MET A 247 -1.90 24.10 -16.36
C MET A 247 -0.88 24.47 -15.28
N PHE A 248 -1.41 24.89 -14.13
CA PHE A 248 -0.66 25.05 -12.89
C PHE A 248 -1.43 24.36 -11.77
N ALA A 249 -0.73 23.60 -10.91
CA ALA A 249 -1.29 23.05 -9.69
C ALA A 249 -0.32 23.23 -8.54
N ASP A 250 -0.84 23.48 -7.35
CA ASP A 250 -0.12 23.49 -6.07
C ASP A 250 -0.85 22.54 -5.12
N THR A 251 -0.12 21.55 -4.60
CA THR A 251 -0.68 20.47 -3.79
C THR A 251 0.13 20.31 -2.51
N ASP A 252 -0.52 20.45 -1.38
CA ASP A 252 0.02 20.20 -0.05
C ASP A 252 -0.55 18.89 0.53
N VAL A 253 0.33 18.07 1.08
CA VAL A 253 -0.07 16.85 1.80
C VAL A 253 0.64 16.81 3.14
N THR A 254 -0.14 16.69 4.21
CA THR A 254 0.36 16.41 5.56
C THR A 254 -0.10 15.03 6.00
N ASN A 255 0.82 14.22 6.53
CA ASN A 255 0.53 12.96 7.19
C ASN A 255 1.19 12.98 8.56
N LEU A 256 0.38 13.15 9.60
CA LEU A 256 0.82 13.23 10.99
C LEU A 256 0.31 12.01 11.76
N ASN A 257 1.23 11.14 12.19
CA ASN A 257 0.88 10.04 13.05
C ASN A 257 0.96 10.48 14.52
N THR A 258 -0.19 10.50 15.20
CA THR A 258 -0.28 10.91 16.61
C THR A 258 -0.66 9.73 17.50
N PRO A 259 0.03 9.52 18.63
CA PRO A 259 -0.40 8.55 19.63
C PRO A 259 -1.80 8.84 20.16
N VAL A 260 -2.60 7.78 20.39
CA VAL A 260 -3.89 7.88 21.07
C VAL A 260 -3.69 8.09 22.57
N GLY A 261 -2.67 7.44 23.15
CA GLY A 261 -2.31 7.60 24.54
C GLY A 261 -1.56 8.90 24.87
N SER A 262 -1.48 9.25 26.15
CA SER A 262 -0.68 10.39 26.60
C SER A 262 0.81 10.19 26.32
N THR A 263 1.47 11.21 25.80
CA THR A 263 2.92 11.23 25.51
C THR A 263 3.78 11.57 26.73
N SER A 264 3.23 11.49 27.94
CA SER A 264 3.99 11.69 29.19
C SER A 264 5.01 10.58 29.50
N ILE A 265 4.85 9.44 28.83
CA ILE A 265 5.77 8.29 28.84
C ILE A 265 5.96 7.80 27.40
N GLY A 266 6.90 6.87 27.18
CA GLY A 266 6.99 6.11 25.94
C GLY A 266 6.22 4.79 25.99
N GLU A 267 6.51 3.90 25.05
CA GLU A 267 5.93 2.55 24.98
C GLU A 267 6.41 1.70 26.15
N VAL A 268 5.51 0.97 26.79
CA VAL A 268 5.82 0.05 27.88
C VAL A 268 5.34 -1.35 27.54
N GLY A 269 6.25 -2.30 27.45
CA GLY A 269 5.98 -3.73 27.27
C GLY A 269 6.16 -4.50 28.59
N ILE A 270 5.11 -5.20 29.05
CA ILE A 270 5.15 -6.06 30.22
C ILE A 270 4.86 -7.50 29.83
N ARG A 271 5.82 -8.39 30.05
CA ARG A 271 5.61 -9.82 29.83
C ARG A 271 4.65 -10.40 30.85
N VAL A 272 3.81 -11.31 30.38
CA VAL A 272 2.80 -11.97 31.22
C VAL A 272 3.03 -13.48 31.29
N PRO A 273 2.54 -14.16 32.37
CA PRO A 273 2.78 -15.60 32.59
C PRO A 273 2.33 -16.52 31.45
N SER A 274 1.28 -16.16 30.71
CA SER A 274 0.80 -16.93 29.54
C SER A 274 1.75 -16.91 28.36
N GLY A 275 2.83 -16.12 28.40
CA GLY A 275 3.92 -16.08 27.41
C GLY A 275 3.89 -14.90 26.46
N GLY A 276 2.82 -14.08 26.47
CA GLY A 276 2.72 -12.86 25.67
C GLY A 276 3.28 -11.63 26.39
N THR A 277 3.11 -10.49 25.74
CA THR A 277 3.46 -9.16 26.26
C THR A 277 2.25 -8.24 26.13
N VAL A 278 1.95 -7.46 27.15
CA VAL A 278 0.94 -6.39 27.11
C VAL A 278 1.65 -5.06 26.91
N PHE A 279 1.24 -4.29 25.89
CA PHE A 279 1.81 -2.99 25.56
C PHE A 279 0.84 -1.87 25.92
N PHE A 280 1.38 -0.77 26.44
CA PHE A 280 0.65 0.47 26.69
C PHE A 280 1.59 1.68 26.62
N GLY A 281 1.05 2.89 26.55
CA GLY A 281 1.79 4.09 26.22
C GLY A 281 1.92 4.24 24.70
N PRO A 282 2.41 5.38 24.20
CA PRO A 282 2.56 5.62 22.76
C PRO A 282 3.39 4.54 22.05
N ASP A 283 2.90 4.04 20.91
CA ASP A 283 3.67 3.15 20.02
C ASP A 283 5.05 3.75 19.71
N GLN A 284 6.10 2.95 19.86
CA GLN A 284 7.49 3.40 19.74
C GLN A 284 7.83 4.06 18.39
N TYR A 285 7.16 3.66 17.29
CA TYR A 285 7.39 4.19 15.96
C TYR A 285 6.62 5.49 15.69
N ARG A 286 5.68 5.89 16.58
CA ARG A 286 4.85 7.09 16.47
C ARG A 286 5.12 8.10 17.54
N HIS A 287 6.21 7.95 18.29
CA HIS A 287 6.68 8.98 19.22
C HIS A 287 6.90 10.32 18.53
N ALA A 288 7.44 10.31 17.30
CA ALA A 288 7.57 11.48 16.45
C ALA A 288 7.56 11.01 14.98
N ASN A 289 6.44 11.20 14.28
CA ASN A 289 6.26 10.75 12.91
C ASN A 289 5.36 11.73 12.15
N GLU A 290 5.96 12.52 11.25
CA GLU A 290 5.29 13.56 10.47
C GLU A 290 5.90 13.61 9.07
N ILE A 291 5.04 13.65 8.05
CA ILE A 291 5.43 13.87 6.67
C ILE A 291 4.69 15.10 6.16
N ILE A 292 5.41 15.98 5.49
CA ILE A 292 4.85 17.11 4.76
C ILE A 292 5.45 17.07 3.36
N THR A 293 4.61 17.12 2.34
CA THR A 293 5.03 17.26 0.95
C THR A 293 4.31 18.44 0.31
N ASN A 294 5.07 19.29 -0.39
CA ASN A 294 4.51 20.30 -1.27
C ASN A 294 4.91 19.95 -2.71
N ARG A 295 3.93 19.90 -3.61
CA ARG A 295 4.13 19.60 -5.03
C ARG A 295 3.57 20.73 -5.88
N LYS A 296 4.44 21.37 -6.67
CA LYS A 296 4.03 22.32 -7.68
C LYS A 296 4.19 21.71 -9.06
N GLN A 297 3.14 21.80 -9.85
CA GLN A 297 3.14 21.30 -11.23
C GLN A 297 2.84 22.46 -12.17
N PHE A 298 3.66 22.60 -13.20
CA PHE A 298 3.42 23.51 -14.31
C PHE A 298 3.54 22.73 -15.62
N GLU A 299 2.56 22.91 -16.51
CA GLU A 299 2.49 22.21 -17.78
C GLU A 299 2.06 23.13 -18.91
N VAL A 300 2.69 23.01 -20.06
CA VAL A 300 2.29 23.67 -21.31
C VAL A 300 2.27 22.60 -22.41
N THR A 301 1.11 22.44 -23.06
CA THR A 301 0.94 21.51 -24.17
C THR A 301 0.41 22.25 -25.39
N GLY A 302 1.01 22.03 -26.55
CA GLY A 302 0.53 22.50 -27.84
C GLY A 302 0.01 21.34 -28.67
N TYR A 303 -1.13 21.54 -29.32
CA TYR A 303 -1.75 20.59 -30.23
C TYR A 303 -1.82 21.22 -31.62
N TYR A 304 -1.39 20.48 -32.66
CA TYR A 304 -1.37 20.98 -34.02
C TYR A 304 -1.86 19.93 -35.02
N ASP A 305 -2.97 20.23 -35.67
CA ASP A 305 -3.58 19.37 -36.67
C ASP A 305 -3.16 19.78 -38.08
N VAL A 306 -2.65 18.82 -38.90
CA VAL A 306 -2.31 19.03 -40.29
C VAL A 306 -2.57 17.79 -41.12
N GLY A 307 -3.50 17.88 -42.07
CA GLY A 307 -3.89 16.72 -42.88
C GLY A 307 -4.44 15.58 -42.04
N ASN A 308 -3.76 14.44 -42.00
CA ASN A 308 -4.15 13.25 -41.26
C ASN A 308 -3.34 13.10 -39.94
N HIS A 309 -2.59 14.10 -39.55
CA HIS A 309 -1.72 14.09 -38.40
C HIS A 309 -2.20 15.09 -37.33
N SER A 310 -2.18 14.65 -36.08
CA SER A 310 -2.38 15.50 -34.88
C SER A 310 -1.13 15.41 -34.00
N PHE A 311 -0.35 16.49 -33.99
CA PHE A 311 0.88 16.54 -33.20
C PHE A 311 0.59 17.12 -31.82
N THR A 312 1.14 16.46 -30.81
CA THR A 312 1.16 16.93 -29.41
C THR A 312 2.59 17.16 -29.00
N LEU A 313 2.90 18.34 -28.45
CA LEU A 313 4.19 18.67 -27.86
C LEU A 313 3.97 19.30 -26.50
N GLY A 314 4.58 18.78 -25.47
CA GLY A 314 4.43 19.29 -24.13
C GLY A 314 5.73 19.43 -23.34
N TYR A 315 5.69 20.35 -22.40
CA TYR A 315 6.67 20.54 -21.33
C TYR A 315 5.95 20.54 -20.00
N LYS A 316 6.45 19.74 -19.04
CA LYS A 316 5.92 19.70 -17.67
C LYS A 316 7.08 19.79 -16.69
N SER A 317 6.92 20.62 -15.67
CA SER A 317 7.83 20.72 -14.52
C SER A 317 7.05 20.31 -13.28
N ILE A 318 7.67 19.50 -12.45
CA ILE A 318 7.15 19.11 -11.14
C ILE A 318 8.23 19.40 -10.12
N GLU A 319 7.94 20.26 -9.15
CA GLU A 319 8.78 20.54 -7.99
C GLU A 319 8.15 19.82 -6.78
N ASN A 320 8.93 18.98 -6.08
CA ASN A 320 8.48 18.29 -4.87
C ASN A 320 9.41 18.60 -3.71
N ASP A 321 8.93 19.33 -2.72
CA ASP A 321 9.62 19.55 -1.45
C ASP A 321 9.14 18.53 -0.40
N MET A 322 10.07 17.84 0.25
CA MET A 322 9.81 16.76 1.18
C MET A 322 10.37 17.06 2.57
N PHE A 323 9.50 16.88 3.57
CA PHE A 323 9.87 16.83 4.98
C PHE A 323 9.41 15.50 5.57
N ASN A 324 10.32 14.73 6.18
CA ASN A 324 10.00 13.51 6.90
C ASN A 324 10.69 13.47 8.26
N MET A 325 9.89 13.54 9.32
CA MET A 325 10.31 13.30 10.69
C MET A 325 9.88 11.89 11.08
N PHE A 326 10.82 10.98 11.22
CA PHE A 326 10.61 9.65 11.76
C PHE A 326 11.66 9.35 12.81
N SER A 327 11.28 9.55 14.09
CA SER A 327 12.18 9.33 15.22
C SER A 327 11.55 8.37 16.21
N ARG A 328 11.81 7.07 15.99
CA ARG A 328 11.34 6.03 16.90
C ARG A 328 12.01 6.14 18.25
N ASN A 329 11.37 5.61 19.29
CA ASN A 329 11.87 5.54 20.65
C ASN A 329 12.25 6.90 21.27
N SER A 330 11.76 8.04 20.70
CA SER A 330 12.10 9.38 21.20
C SER A 330 11.45 9.73 22.55
N LEU A 331 10.50 8.91 23.02
CA LEU A 331 9.95 8.94 24.37
C LEU A 331 10.41 7.75 25.23
N GLY A 332 11.21 6.84 24.63
CA GLY A 332 11.69 5.61 25.24
C GLY A 332 10.76 4.41 25.02
N GLU A 333 11.36 3.24 24.84
CA GLU A 333 10.71 1.93 24.84
C GLU A 333 11.16 1.18 26.10
N TYR A 334 10.21 0.85 26.98
CA TYR A 334 10.46 0.31 28.31
C TYR A 334 9.97 -1.12 28.41
N ASP A 335 10.88 -2.06 28.68
CA ASP A 335 10.56 -3.47 28.83
C ASP A 335 10.69 -3.97 30.27
N TYR A 336 9.68 -4.72 30.74
CA TYR A 336 9.67 -5.39 32.04
C TYR A 336 9.38 -6.90 31.89
N ASN A 337 10.04 -7.74 32.71
CA ASN A 337 9.85 -9.18 32.63
C ASN A 337 8.54 -9.67 33.27
N SER A 338 7.91 -8.87 34.15
CA SER A 338 6.63 -9.18 34.80
C SER A 338 5.94 -7.92 35.32
N VAL A 339 4.68 -8.05 35.75
CA VAL A 339 3.95 -6.99 36.44
C VAL A 339 4.63 -6.63 37.77
N GLU A 340 5.16 -7.63 38.50
CA GLU A 340 5.90 -7.43 39.74
C GLU A 340 7.16 -6.61 39.54
N ASP A 341 7.91 -6.87 38.46
CA ASP A 341 9.10 -6.10 38.07
C ASP A 341 8.74 -4.66 37.73
N PHE A 342 7.63 -4.44 37.02
CA PHE A 342 7.12 -3.09 36.73
C PHE A 342 6.75 -2.36 38.01
N VAL A 343 6.01 -3.00 38.95
CA VAL A 343 5.63 -2.42 40.24
C VAL A 343 6.85 -2.08 41.10
N ALA A 344 7.91 -2.89 41.04
CA ALA A 344 9.16 -2.67 41.75
C ALA A 344 10.12 -1.70 41.04
N GLY A 345 9.86 -1.33 39.79
CA GLY A 345 10.76 -0.54 38.96
C GLY A 345 12.00 -1.31 38.52
N ASN A 346 11.93 -2.64 38.37
CA ASN A 346 13.03 -3.51 37.88
C ASN A 346 12.97 -3.57 36.34
N LEU A 347 13.53 -2.56 35.74
CA LEU A 347 13.58 -2.44 34.28
C LEU A 347 14.48 -3.51 33.65
N ARG A 348 14.00 -4.21 32.61
CA ARG A 348 14.79 -5.10 31.76
C ARG A 348 15.63 -4.31 30.76
N GLU A 349 14.99 -3.46 29.98
CA GLU A 349 15.64 -2.60 28.97
C GLU A 349 14.84 -1.32 28.76
N LEU A 350 15.54 -0.23 28.59
CA LEU A 350 15.04 1.03 28.00
C LEU A 350 15.90 1.30 26.76
N ASP A 351 15.24 1.36 25.59
CA ASP A 351 15.84 1.86 24.34
C ASP A 351 15.34 3.29 24.10
N TYR A 352 16.28 4.23 23.97
CA TYR A 352 15.99 5.64 23.72
C TYR A 352 16.75 6.11 22.48
N ARG A 353 16.09 6.78 21.56
CA ARG A 353 16.70 7.36 20.35
C ARG A 353 16.08 8.71 20.07
N ASN A 354 16.94 9.70 19.80
CA ASN A 354 16.50 11.04 19.44
C ASN A 354 17.64 11.78 18.75
N ALA A 355 17.36 12.96 18.15
CA ALA A 355 18.39 13.88 17.75
C ALA A 355 19.28 14.24 18.94
N ALA A 356 20.54 14.65 18.69
CA ALA A 356 21.46 15.06 19.74
C ALA A 356 20.95 16.25 20.56
N SER A 357 20.05 17.06 20.01
CA SER A 357 19.34 18.15 20.69
C SER A 357 18.17 17.70 21.58
N ASN A 358 17.80 16.43 21.56
CA ASN A 358 16.56 15.85 22.09
C ASN A 358 15.26 16.43 21.47
N ASN A 359 15.36 17.12 20.34
CA ASN A 359 14.21 17.52 19.54
C ASN A 359 14.16 16.65 18.28
N PRO A 360 13.20 15.72 18.12
CA PRO A 360 13.17 14.81 16.98
C PRO A 360 13.09 15.52 15.62
N ARG A 361 12.57 16.76 15.58
CA ARG A 361 12.45 17.55 14.35
C ARG A 361 13.81 17.95 13.75
N ASP A 362 14.87 17.96 14.57
CA ASP A 362 16.23 18.28 14.14
C ASP A 362 16.90 17.11 13.39
N ALA A 363 16.39 15.89 13.56
CA ALA A 363 16.82 14.72 12.80
C ALA A 363 16.01 14.47 11.51
N ALA A 364 14.98 15.28 11.25
CA ALA A 364 14.10 15.08 10.10
C ALA A 364 14.86 15.17 8.76
N ALA A 365 14.50 14.30 7.82
CA ALA A 365 14.91 14.39 6.42
C ALA A 365 14.27 15.63 5.77
N ARG A 366 15.05 16.36 4.98
CA ARG A 366 14.60 17.48 4.15
C ARG A 366 15.33 17.39 2.83
N PHE A 367 14.60 17.22 1.74
CA PHE A 367 15.14 17.11 0.40
C PHE A 367 14.06 17.44 -0.63
N ASN A 368 14.47 17.70 -1.85
CA ASN A 368 13.58 17.85 -3.00
C ASN A 368 13.78 16.70 -3.99
N THR A 369 12.79 16.50 -4.85
CA THR A 369 12.90 15.62 -6.03
C THR A 369 12.09 16.27 -7.14
N ASP A 370 12.76 16.96 -8.03
CA ASP A 370 12.14 17.73 -9.09
C ASP A 370 12.24 17.01 -10.41
N TYR A 371 11.24 17.17 -11.27
CA TYR A 371 11.21 16.52 -12.59
C TYR A 371 11.07 17.56 -13.69
N THR A 372 11.92 17.46 -14.69
CA THR A 372 11.75 18.12 -16.00
C THR A 372 11.30 17.10 -17.02
N ILE A 373 10.17 17.36 -17.67
CA ILE A 373 9.50 16.39 -18.53
C ILE A 373 9.23 17.05 -19.88
N ILE A 374 9.60 16.37 -20.97
CA ILE A 374 9.30 16.75 -22.36
C ILE A 374 8.67 15.56 -23.05
N TYR A 375 7.56 15.77 -23.75
CA TYR A 375 6.91 14.74 -24.52
C TYR A 375 6.47 15.23 -25.90
N PHE A 376 6.48 14.30 -26.85
CA PHE A 376 6.01 14.49 -28.21
C PHE A 376 5.23 13.29 -28.66
N GLN A 377 4.14 13.52 -29.40
CA GLN A 377 3.33 12.47 -30.01
C GLN A 377 2.79 12.92 -31.36
N ASP A 378 2.80 12.02 -32.34
CA ASP A 378 2.04 12.12 -33.58
C ASP A 378 0.90 11.09 -33.54
N THR A 379 -0.35 11.56 -33.62
CA THR A 379 -1.51 10.72 -33.85
C THR A 379 -1.85 10.79 -35.35
N TRP A 380 -1.54 9.70 -36.06
CA TRP A 380 -1.68 9.60 -37.50
C TRP A 380 -2.89 8.76 -37.87
N ASN A 381 -3.91 9.41 -38.47
CA ASN A 381 -5.09 8.77 -39.04
C ASN A 381 -4.71 8.21 -40.44
N ILE A 382 -4.14 7.00 -40.48
CA ILE A 382 -3.66 6.34 -41.72
C ILE A 382 -4.83 6.12 -42.67
N SER A 383 -5.98 5.72 -42.12
CA SER A 383 -7.25 5.58 -42.82
C SER A 383 -8.41 5.84 -41.84
N PRO A 384 -9.68 5.92 -42.31
CA PRO A 384 -10.82 6.04 -41.38
C PRO A 384 -10.91 4.93 -40.33
N ASP A 385 -10.35 3.76 -40.62
CA ASP A 385 -10.41 2.57 -39.78
C ASP A 385 -9.09 2.26 -39.06
N LEU A 386 -8.02 3.06 -39.29
CA LEU A 386 -6.69 2.76 -38.75
C LEU A 386 -6.01 4.03 -38.27
N THR A 387 -5.75 4.09 -36.99
CA THR A 387 -5.02 5.18 -36.32
C THR A 387 -3.75 4.63 -35.67
N ALA A 388 -2.61 5.27 -35.93
CA ALA A 388 -1.34 5.00 -35.24
C ALA A 388 -0.98 6.19 -34.33
N ARG A 389 -0.39 5.92 -33.17
CA ARG A 389 0.27 6.91 -32.32
C ARG A 389 1.73 6.55 -32.17
N LEU A 390 2.61 7.53 -32.37
CA LEU A 390 4.05 7.41 -32.21
C LEU A 390 4.51 8.58 -31.35
N GLY A 391 5.23 8.28 -30.28
CA GLY A 391 5.68 9.35 -29.39
C GLY A 391 6.88 8.95 -28.56
N PHE A 392 7.36 9.90 -27.81
CA PHE A 392 8.33 9.68 -26.76
C PHE A 392 8.05 10.62 -25.58
N ARG A 393 8.54 10.21 -24.43
CA ARG A 393 8.57 10.99 -23.21
C ARG A 393 9.98 10.95 -22.63
N TYR A 394 10.52 12.10 -22.29
CA TYR A 394 11.81 12.26 -21.62
C TYR A 394 11.56 12.83 -20.23
N GLU A 395 12.18 12.25 -19.23
CA GLU A 395 12.11 12.70 -17.84
C GLU A 395 13.53 12.80 -17.28
N GLU A 396 13.83 13.90 -16.58
CA GLU A 396 15.08 14.16 -15.87
C GLU A 396 14.77 14.53 -14.43
N ILE A 397 15.52 13.94 -13.48
CA ILE A 397 15.39 14.20 -12.04
C ILE A 397 16.47 15.21 -11.62
N SER A 398 16.08 16.18 -10.78
CA SER A 398 17.00 17.11 -10.14
C SER A 398 16.83 17.06 -8.63
N GLN A 399 17.96 17.11 -7.89
CA GLN A 399 17.99 17.18 -6.43
C GLN A 399 19.04 18.18 -5.98
N ASP A 400 18.62 19.16 -5.15
CA ASP A 400 19.50 20.24 -4.66
C ASP A 400 20.47 19.80 -3.56
N SER A 401 20.20 18.68 -2.90
CA SER A 401 20.97 18.20 -1.76
C SER A 401 21.27 16.71 -1.83
N ALA A 402 22.35 16.30 -1.18
CA ALA A 402 22.68 14.91 -0.93
C ALA A 402 22.57 14.60 0.58
N PRO A 403 22.42 13.32 0.97
CA PRO A 403 22.51 12.92 2.37
C PRO A 403 23.83 13.34 3.02
N GLU A 404 23.78 13.66 4.32
CA GLU A 404 24.99 14.00 5.07
C GLU A 404 25.96 12.83 5.11
N LYS A 405 27.22 13.06 4.66
CA LYS A 405 28.23 12.01 4.57
C LYS A 405 28.59 11.46 5.94
N ASN A 406 28.32 10.18 6.16
CA ASN A 406 28.79 9.48 7.35
C ASN A 406 30.25 9.04 7.14
N THR A 407 31.13 9.55 7.97
CA THR A 407 32.54 9.14 8.01
C THR A 407 32.83 8.19 9.17
N PHE A 408 31.82 7.82 9.97
CA PHE A 408 31.94 7.08 11.21
C PHE A 408 31.04 5.81 11.17
N TRP A 409 31.50 4.77 10.49
CA TRP A 409 30.79 3.51 10.29
C TRP A 409 30.86 2.58 11.51
N PHE A 410 30.09 2.87 12.54
CA PHE A 410 30.18 2.23 13.84
C PHE A 410 29.91 0.71 13.80
N ASN A 411 28.98 0.24 13.04
CA ASN A 411 28.61 -1.18 12.95
C ASN A 411 29.01 -1.80 11.59
N TRP A 412 29.99 -1.25 10.89
CA TRP A 412 30.43 -1.81 9.64
C TRP A 412 31.32 -3.03 9.89
N THR A 413 30.88 -4.21 9.50
CA THR A 413 31.60 -5.50 9.60
C THR A 413 32.32 -5.87 8.31
N GLY A 414 32.13 -5.11 7.22
CA GLY A 414 32.84 -5.27 5.96
C GLY A 414 34.26 -4.71 6.00
N ASP A 415 34.87 -4.48 4.83
CA ASP A 415 36.22 -3.92 4.72
C ASP A 415 36.30 -2.52 5.33
N ALA A 416 36.93 -2.40 6.49
CA ALA A 416 37.08 -1.13 7.20
C ALA A 416 37.99 -0.12 6.47
N SER A 417 38.77 -0.55 5.48
CA SER A 417 39.60 0.33 4.66
C SER A 417 38.86 1.00 3.50
N ALA A 418 37.66 0.50 3.19
CA ALA A 418 36.79 0.99 2.12
C ALA A 418 35.32 1.01 2.59
N PRO A 419 34.94 1.87 3.57
CA PRO A 419 33.56 2.01 3.96
C PRO A 419 32.76 2.57 2.78
N PRO A 420 31.47 2.22 2.65
CA PRO A 420 30.64 2.72 1.58
C PRO A 420 30.43 4.23 1.68
N GLU A 421 30.16 4.88 0.55
CA GLU A 421 29.73 6.27 0.50
C GLU A 421 28.20 6.34 0.58
N ASN A 422 27.65 7.20 1.45
CA ASN A 422 26.21 7.34 1.69
C ASN A 422 25.63 8.68 1.19
N ASP A 423 26.43 9.48 0.50
CA ASP A 423 26.10 10.80 -0.01
C ASP A 423 25.64 10.78 -1.49
N VAL A 424 25.06 9.65 -1.93
CA VAL A 424 24.50 9.48 -3.28
C VAL A 424 23.07 10.02 -3.33
N ASN A 425 22.72 10.69 -4.41
CA ASN A 425 21.37 11.17 -4.75
C ASN A 425 21.04 10.88 -6.22
N LEU A 426 19.88 11.34 -6.70
CA LEU A 426 19.38 11.12 -8.06
C LEU A 426 19.59 12.33 -8.99
N ASP A 427 20.39 13.30 -8.61
CA ASP A 427 20.59 14.50 -9.42
C ASP A 427 21.21 14.18 -10.77
N GLY A 428 20.53 14.57 -11.86
CA GLY A 428 20.93 14.33 -13.24
C GLY A 428 20.60 12.97 -13.83
N GLU A 429 19.90 12.09 -13.09
CA GLU A 429 19.37 10.85 -13.67
C GLU A 429 18.25 11.15 -14.66
N ASP A 430 18.30 10.51 -15.84
CA ASP A 430 17.32 10.74 -16.91
C ASP A 430 16.88 9.45 -17.61
N ILE A 431 15.72 9.53 -18.26
CA ILE A 431 15.16 8.40 -19.04
C ILE A 431 14.40 8.89 -20.27
N LEU A 432 14.59 8.19 -21.40
CA LEU A 432 13.83 8.40 -22.64
C LEU A 432 12.92 7.19 -22.89
N MET A 433 11.62 7.42 -22.97
CA MET A 433 10.57 6.41 -23.05
C MET A 433 9.83 6.50 -24.39
N PRO A 434 10.22 5.73 -25.43
CA PRO A 434 9.50 5.65 -26.70
C PRO A 434 8.18 4.89 -26.53
N ARG A 435 7.15 5.31 -27.28
CA ARG A 435 5.80 4.72 -27.26
C ARG A 435 5.21 4.61 -28.65
N PHE A 436 4.48 3.53 -28.85
CA PHE A 436 3.74 3.27 -30.07
C PHE A 436 2.41 2.61 -29.75
N SER A 437 1.34 3.00 -30.44
CA SER A 437 0.08 2.26 -30.44
C SER A 437 -0.62 2.29 -31.79
N LEU A 438 -1.47 1.30 -32.02
CA LEU A 438 -2.28 1.14 -33.22
C LEU A 438 -3.70 0.75 -32.82
N ASP A 439 -4.68 1.51 -33.32
CA ASP A 439 -6.11 1.22 -33.17
C ASP A 439 -6.67 0.91 -34.56
N TRP A 440 -7.19 -0.30 -34.74
CA TRP A 440 -7.73 -0.80 -36.00
C TRP A 440 -9.17 -1.26 -35.86
N GLN A 441 -10.09 -0.51 -36.46
CA GLN A 441 -11.47 -0.91 -36.63
C GLN A 441 -11.55 -1.97 -37.77
N ALA A 442 -11.25 -3.23 -37.46
CA ALA A 442 -11.14 -4.32 -38.42
C ALA A 442 -12.49 -4.63 -39.11
N LYS A 443 -13.60 -4.35 -38.45
CA LYS A 443 -14.99 -4.38 -38.89
C LYS A 443 -15.80 -3.38 -38.11
N ASP A 444 -17.03 -3.03 -38.54
CA ASP A 444 -17.91 -2.11 -37.85
C ASP A 444 -18.15 -2.50 -36.37
N ASN A 445 -18.05 -3.78 -36.05
CA ASN A 445 -18.29 -4.35 -34.71
C ASN A 445 -17.03 -5.00 -34.09
N LEU A 446 -15.83 -4.72 -34.62
CA LEU A 446 -14.58 -5.32 -34.14
C LEU A 446 -13.44 -4.32 -34.14
N LEU A 447 -13.06 -3.86 -32.94
CA LEU A 447 -11.87 -3.07 -32.69
C LEU A 447 -10.72 -3.97 -32.23
N VAL A 448 -9.54 -3.81 -32.84
CA VAL A 448 -8.28 -4.44 -32.42
C VAL A 448 -7.29 -3.34 -32.07
N THR A 449 -6.67 -3.44 -30.90
CA THR A 449 -5.66 -2.49 -30.46
C THR A 449 -4.33 -3.21 -30.25
N PHE A 450 -3.24 -2.50 -30.53
CA PHE A 450 -1.88 -2.94 -30.24
C PHE A 450 -1.12 -1.78 -29.61
N GLY A 451 -0.23 -2.06 -28.68
CA GLY A 451 0.66 -1.08 -28.11
C GLY A 451 2.00 -1.67 -27.70
N TRP A 452 3.03 -0.84 -27.78
CA TRP A 452 4.37 -1.10 -27.28
C TRP A 452 4.97 0.20 -26.76
N GLY A 453 5.70 0.13 -25.65
CA GLY A 453 6.40 1.31 -25.14
C GLY A 453 7.14 1.05 -23.86
N GLU A 454 8.02 1.98 -23.56
CA GLU A 454 8.79 2.03 -22.32
C GLU A 454 8.15 3.02 -21.34
N PHE A 455 8.16 2.66 -20.06
CA PHE A 455 7.53 3.42 -18.99
C PHE A 455 8.43 3.42 -17.77
N SER A 456 8.48 4.54 -17.07
CA SER A 456 8.99 4.65 -15.72
C SER A 456 7.86 4.95 -14.76
N GLY A 457 8.03 4.60 -13.51
CA GLY A 457 7.14 4.99 -12.43
C GLY A 457 7.76 6.07 -11.57
N ASN A 458 6.92 6.84 -10.87
CA ASN A 458 7.39 7.65 -9.77
C ASN A 458 8.10 6.76 -8.76
N LEU A 459 9.41 6.95 -8.62
CA LEU A 459 10.15 6.30 -7.55
C LEU A 459 9.66 6.89 -6.22
N PRO A 460 9.21 6.07 -5.25
CA PRO A 460 8.68 6.59 -4.00
C PRO A 460 9.74 7.33 -3.20
N PRO A 461 9.61 8.65 -2.94
CA PRO A 461 10.60 9.42 -2.21
C PRO A 461 10.89 8.91 -0.81
N VAL A 462 10.00 8.13 -0.22
CA VAL A 462 10.21 7.48 1.08
C VAL A 462 11.45 6.59 1.12
N TRP A 463 11.84 6.00 -0.02
CA TRP A 463 13.06 5.19 -0.10
C TRP A 463 14.32 6.05 -0.14
N PHE A 464 14.26 7.25 -0.74
CA PHE A 464 15.39 8.20 -0.78
C PHE A 464 15.49 9.02 0.51
N GLY A 465 14.37 9.22 1.22
CA GLY A 465 14.35 9.97 2.47
C GLY A 465 15.12 9.28 3.60
N GLY A 466 15.14 7.93 3.62
CA GLY A 466 15.88 7.16 4.61
C GLY A 466 17.36 7.55 4.75
N PRO A 467 18.15 7.68 3.69
CA PRO A 467 19.53 8.16 3.76
C PRO A 467 19.71 9.55 4.39
N TYR A 468 18.70 10.41 4.39
CA TYR A 468 18.81 11.76 4.96
C TYR A 468 18.60 11.81 6.48
N ASN A 469 17.82 10.92 7.07
CA ASN A 469 17.59 10.87 8.52
C ASN A 469 18.25 9.67 9.22
N ASP A 470 18.18 8.49 8.63
CA ASP A 470 18.74 7.24 9.14
C ASP A 470 20.16 6.99 8.57
N ASN A 471 21.03 7.97 8.65
CA ASN A 471 22.40 7.92 8.13
C ASN A 471 23.44 7.47 9.18
N GLY A 472 22.99 6.99 10.34
CA GLY A 472 23.87 6.60 11.46
C GLY A 472 24.44 7.77 12.29
N LEU A 473 24.13 9.04 11.94
CA LEU A 473 24.61 10.24 12.64
C LEU A 473 23.50 11.00 13.36
N ARG A 474 22.32 11.11 12.74
CA ARG A 474 21.25 12.01 13.17
C ARG A 474 20.37 11.48 14.29
N LEU A 475 20.29 10.16 14.45
CA LEU A 475 19.48 9.48 15.47
C LEU A 475 20.34 8.58 16.35
N PRO A 476 21.25 9.14 17.19
CA PRO A 476 22.00 8.34 18.15
C PRO A 476 21.05 7.67 19.15
N GLY A 477 21.40 6.46 19.58
CA GLY A 477 20.65 5.66 20.51
C GLY A 477 21.42 5.40 21.79
N ASN A 478 20.72 5.29 22.93
CA ASN A 478 21.25 4.89 24.21
C ASN A 478 20.37 3.79 24.81
N LYS A 479 21.01 2.83 25.49
CA LYS A 479 20.28 1.74 26.19
C LYS A 479 20.65 1.67 27.64
N LEU A 480 19.61 1.48 28.49
CA LEU A 480 19.75 1.18 29.92
C LEU A 480 19.22 -0.22 30.15
N LYS A 481 20.03 -1.13 30.72
CA LYS A 481 19.66 -2.52 30.93
C LYS A 481 19.74 -2.94 32.39
N ASN A 482 18.82 -3.82 32.83
CA ASN A 482 18.79 -4.44 34.15
C ASN A 482 18.90 -3.42 35.29
N ALA A 483 18.19 -2.31 35.20
CA ALA A 483 18.21 -1.22 36.17
C ALA A 483 17.07 -1.36 37.17
N THR A 484 17.27 -0.87 38.43
CA THR A 484 16.27 -0.91 39.50
C THR A 484 15.82 0.48 39.88
N GLY A 485 14.57 0.62 40.31
CA GLY A 485 13.97 1.90 40.68
C GLY A 485 13.68 2.80 39.46
N VAL A 486 13.57 2.22 38.26
CA VAL A 486 13.32 2.92 37.01
C VAL A 486 11.87 2.74 36.61
N PHE A 487 11.16 3.84 36.40
CA PHE A 487 9.79 3.91 35.93
C PHE A 487 9.73 4.73 34.63
N PRO A 488 8.77 4.44 33.72
CA PRO A 488 8.62 5.21 32.49
C PRO A 488 8.43 6.71 32.75
N GLY A 489 9.10 7.53 31.93
CA GLY A 489 8.99 8.98 31.95
C GLY A 489 10.32 9.73 31.93
N GLU A 490 10.29 11.05 32.12
CA GLU A 490 11.40 11.98 31.99
C GLU A 490 12.64 11.64 32.85
N ALA A 491 12.41 11.12 34.07
CA ALA A 491 13.51 10.73 34.95
C ALA A 491 14.33 9.56 34.39
N ALA A 492 13.69 8.57 33.76
CA ALA A 492 14.35 7.45 33.11
C ALA A 492 15.11 7.89 31.86
N ILE A 493 14.52 8.81 31.06
CA ILE A 493 15.18 9.39 29.89
C ILE A 493 16.46 10.13 30.34
N SER A 494 16.38 10.94 31.39
CA SER A 494 17.56 11.61 31.93
C SER A 494 18.63 10.64 32.41
N GLN A 495 18.27 9.47 32.92
CA GLN A 495 19.21 8.44 33.33
C GLN A 495 19.88 7.76 32.11
N VAL A 496 19.11 7.35 31.08
CA VAL A 496 19.67 6.68 29.91
C VAL A 496 20.59 7.57 29.10
N LEU A 497 20.37 8.89 29.08
CA LEU A 497 21.26 9.86 28.44
C LEU A 497 22.64 9.98 29.09
N ASN A 498 22.81 9.52 30.33
CA ASN A 498 24.12 9.48 31.02
C ASN A 498 24.89 8.17 30.73
N GLU A 499 24.25 7.18 30.13
CA GLU A 499 24.93 5.94 29.72
C GLU A 499 25.78 6.20 28.46
N ALA A 500 26.81 5.35 28.26
CA ALA A 500 27.58 5.43 27.03
C ALA A 500 26.68 5.14 25.83
N GLY A 501 26.59 6.11 24.91
CA GLY A 501 25.72 5.98 23.76
C GLY A 501 26.11 4.80 22.88
N ASP A 502 25.10 4.02 22.49
CA ASP A 502 25.24 3.11 21.35
C ASP A 502 25.00 3.95 20.07
N THR A 503 26.07 4.37 19.44
CA THR A 503 26.05 5.22 18.24
C THR A 503 25.61 4.47 16.99
N GLY A 504 25.20 3.19 17.11
CA GLY A 504 24.82 2.34 16.00
C GLY A 504 23.31 2.30 15.75
N GLY A 505 22.77 3.30 15.10
CA GLY A 505 21.45 3.20 14.45
C GLY A 505 21.51 2.42 13.15
N TYR A 506 20.34 2.07 12.58
CA TYR A 506 20.29 1.65 11.18
C TYR A 506 20.86 2.76 10.31
N THR A 507 21.61 2.36 9.27
CA THR A 507 22.02 3.29 8.23
C THR A 507 21.39 2.84 6.93
N ASN A 508 20.60 3.72 6.32
CA ASN A 508 20.07 3.52 4.98
C ASN A 508 20.89 4.34 3.99
N MET A 509 21.14 3.75 2.83
CA MET A 509 21.91 4.42 1.79
C MET A 509 21.46 3.97 0.41
N MET A 510 21.80 4.75 -0.59
CA MET A 510 21.57 4.40 -2.00
C MET A 510 22.89 3.92 -2.61
N ASP A 511 22.81 2.89 -3.46
CA ASP A 511 23.94 2.43 -4.24
C ASP A 511 24.36 3.52 -5.22
N LYS A 512 25.66 3.72 -5.40
CA LYS A 512 26.20 4.72 -6.35
C LYS A 512 25.84 4.43 -7.81
N ASP A 513 25.52 3.16 -8.12
CA ASP A 513 25.16 2.70 -9.46
C ASP A 513 23.62 2.54 -9.60
N PHE A 514 22.85 3.14 -8.67
CA PHE A 514 21.39 3.17 -8.76
C PHE A 514 20.94 4.00 -9.97
N GLY A 515 20.03 3.44 -10.79
CA GLY A 515 19.45 4.12 -11.95
C GLY A 515 17.93 4.16 -11.88
N ILE A 516 17.30 4.89 -12.78
CA ILE A 516 15.83 4.91 -12.88
C ILE A 516 15.35 3.57 -13.44
N PRO A 517 14.54 2.79 -12.71
CA PRO A 517 13.97 1.55 -13.22
C PRO A 517 12.94 1.84 -14.31
N SER A 518 12.90 1.00 -15.32
CA SER A 518 11.89 1.08 -16.37
C SER A 518 11.16 -0.24 -16.58
N ILE A 519 10.07 -0.18 -17.34
CA ILE A 519 9.28 -1.33 -17.72
C ILE A 519 8.83 -1.19 -19.18
N THR A 520 9.21 -2.14 -19.99
CA THR A 520 8.69 -2.28 -21.35
C THR A 520 7.36 -3.00 -21.30
N LYS A 521 6.33 -2.44 -21.94
CA LYS A 521 4.99 -3.02 -22.03
C LYS A 521 4.59 -3.24 -23.47
N MET A 522 4.04 -4.40 -23.76
CA MET A 522 3.39 -4.74 -25.02
C MET A 522 1.96 -5.20 -24.74
N SER A 523 0.99 -4.69 -25.49
CA SER A 523 -0.40 -5.10 -25.34
C SER A 523 -1.08 -5.38 -26.66
N ILE A 524 -2.04 -6.29 -26.61
CA ILE A 524 -3.01 -6.52 -27.67
C ILE A 524 -4.40 -6.58 -27.05
N GLY A 525 -5.33 -5.79 -27.58
CA GLY A 525 -6.71 -5.71 -27.15
C GLY A 525 -7.70 -6.01 -28.25
N LEU A 526 -8.87 -6.51 -27.87
CA LEU A 526 -9.98 -6.80 -28.74
C LEU A 526 -11.28 -6.37 -28.08
N VAL A 527 -12.12 -5.62 -28.81
CA VAL A 527 -13.50 -5.32 -28.44
C VAL A 527 -14.40 -5.79 -29.57
N ALA A 528 -15.33 -6.68 -29.26
CA ALA A 528 -16.25 -7.26 -30.23
C ALA A 528 -17.71 -7.12 -29.78
N ASP A 529 -18.51 -6.39 -30.56
CA ASP A 529 -19.95 -6.28 -30.37
C ASP A 529 -20.65 -7.34 -31.23
N LEU A 530 -21.31 -8.30 -30.59
CA LEU A 530 -22.00 -9.39 -31.27
C LEU A 530 -23.44 -9.02 -31.62
N ASP A 531 -23.95 -9.54 -32.76
CA ASP A 531 -25.34 -9.36 -33.19
C ASP A 531 -26.37 -9.77 -32.12
N SER A 532 -25.97 -10.66 -31.23
CA SER A 532 -26.77 -11.09 -30.07
C SER A 532 -26.82 -10.06 -28.92
N GLY A 533 -26.18 -8.91 -29.08
CA GLY A 533 -26.13 -7.82 -28.08
C GLY A 533 -25.16 -8.07 -26.93
N TYR A 534 -24.21 -9.00 -27.07
CA TYR A 534 -23.09 -9.13 -26.12
C TYR A 534 -21.91 -8.29 -26.60
N THR A 535 -21.25 -7.57 -25.69
CA THR A 535 -19.93 -7.01 -25.89
C THR A 535 -18.90 -7.89 -25.22
N ILE A 536 -17.91 -8.33 -25.96
CA ILE A 536 -16.77 -9.11 -25.43
C ILE A 536 -15.53 -8.23 -25.52
N ARG A 537 -14.80 -8.13 -24.39
CA ARG A 537 -13.48 -7.49 -24.35
C ARG A 537 -12.45 -8.54 -23.98
N ALA A 538 -11.34 -8.58 -24.68
CA ALA A 538 -10.18 -9.39 -24.33
C ALA A 538 -8.94 -8.51 -24.42
N ASN A 539 -8.04 -8.64 -23.45
CA ASN A 539 -6.81 -7.88 -23.39
C ASN A 539 -5.67 -8.78 -22.89
N PHE A 540 -4.56 -8.77 -23.59
CA PHE A 540 -3.33 -9.40 -23.15
C PHE A 540 -2.24 -8.33 -23.03
N VAL A 541 -1.51 -8.33 -21.93
CA VAL A 541 -0.39 -7.42 -21.67
C VAL A 541 0.81 -8.25 -21.24
N HIS A 542 1.93 -8.06 -21.93
CA HIS A 542 3.24 -8.57 -21.56
C HIS A 542 4.12 -7.40 -21.11
N MET A 543 4.86 -7.58 -20.01
CA MET A 543 5.73 -6.55 -19.45
C MET A 543 7.05 -7.17 -19.04
N GLU A 544 8.15 -6.43 -19.24
CA GLU A 544 9.50 -6.76 -18.79
C GLU A 544 10.05 -5.57 -17.98
N GLU A 545 10.50 -5.83 -16.74
CA GLU A 545 11.13 -4.79 -15.91
C GLU A 545 12.62 -4.77 -16.19
N GLU A 546 13.18 -3.57 -16.44
CA GLU A 546 14.60 -3.33 -16.53
C GLU A 546 15.11 -2.67 -15.26
N ASP A 547 16.25 -3.17 -14.74
CA ASP A 547 16.87 -2.63 -13.53
C ASP A 547 15.90 -2.54 -12.33
N PRO A 548 15.21 -3.64 -11.94
CA PRO A 548 14.21 -3.60 -10.88
C PRO A 548 14.80 -3.14 -9.55
N VAL A 549 14.04 -2.30 -8.84
CA VAL A 549 14.44 -1.78 -7.52
C VAL A 549 14.46 -2.88 -6.48
N GLY A 550 15.45 -2.84 -5.60
CA GLY A 550 15.53 -3.72 -4.46
C GLY A 550 16.38 -3.19 -3.31
N ALA A 551 16.50 -3.99 -2.27
CA ALA A 551 17.28 -3.68 -1.09
C ALA A 551 18.07 -4.89 -0.61
N TYR A 552 19.26 -4.65 -0.06
CA TYR A 552 20.07 -5.67 0.58
C TYR A 552 20.79 -5.10 1.81
N ILE A 553 21.29 -5.99 2.69
CA ILE A 553 22.13 -5.59 3.81
C ILE A 553 23.61 -5.69 3.42
N GLY A 554 24.33 -4.62 3.66
CA GLY A 554 25.77 -4.56 3.43
C GLY A 554 26.62 -5.04 4.61
N GLY A 555 27.91 -5.18 4.35
CA GLY A 555 28.91 -5.49 5.39
C GLY A 555 28.68 -6.84 6.07
N CYS A 556 28.31 -7.86 5.31
CA CYS A 556 28.20 -9.23 5.81
C CYS A 556 29.56 -9.93 5.83
N ASP A 557 29.85 -10.68 6.90
CA ASP A 557 31.08 -11.47 7.05
C ASP A 557 30.87 -12.89 6.50
N PRO A 558 31.40 -13.24 5.30
CA PRO A 558 31.14 -14.54 4.69
C PRO A 558 31.85 -15.67 5.48
N LYS A 559 31.11 -16.76 5.77
CA LYS A 559 31.62 -17.95 6.46
C LYS A 559 31.72 -19.17 5.56
N GLY A 560 31.37 -19.07 4.31
CA GLY A 560 31.29 -20.17 3.35
C GLY A 560 29.85 -20.55 3.02
N ASN A 561 29.59 -21.76 2.63
CA ASN A 561 28.26 -22.18 2.15
C ASN A 561 27.81 -23.48 2.84
N ALA A 562 26.51 -23.63 3.02
CA ALA A 562 25.90 -24.87 3.49
C ALA A 562 26.09 -26.00 2.47
N LEU A 563 26.28 -27.25 2.97
CA LEU A 563 26.56 -28.41 2.10
C LEU A 563 25.33 -28.95 1.36
N ALA A 564 24.12 -28.68 1.90
CA ALA A 564 22.90 -29.26 1.37
C ALA A 564 22.44 -28.59 0.08
N ASP A 565 22.48 -27.27 0.01
CA ASP A 565 21.95 -26.47 -1.05
C ASP A 565 22.89 -25.35 -1.55
N ASN A 566 24.11 -25.28 -0.99
CA ASN A 566 25.09 -24.24 -1.30
C ASN A 566 24.67 -22.81 -0.87
N ARG A 567 23.76 -22.69 0.12
CA ARG A 567 23.32 -21.41 0.69
C ARG A 567 24.50 -20.65 1.29
N PRO A 568 24.67 -19.35 1.01
CA PRO A 568 25.67 -18.53 1.69
C PRO A 568 25.43 -18.48 3.20
N LEU A 569 26.52 -18.55 3.97
CA LEU A 569 26.54 -18.45 5.43
C LEU A 569 27.35 -17.24 5.85
N TYR A 570 26.89 -16.55 6.90
CA TYR A 570 27.48 -15.31 7.37
C TYR A 570 27.81 -15.38 8.86
N GLY A 571 28.85 -14.65 9.30
CA GLY A 571 29.20 -14.47 10.71
C GLY A 571 28.48 -13.28 11.34
N GLY A 572 27.56 -12.70 10.65
CA GLY A 572 26.77 -11.50 10.96
C GLY A 572 26.88 -10.46 9.86
N CYS A 573 25.90 -9.58 9.81
CA CYS A 573 25.84 -8.46 8.87
C CYS A 573 25.73 -7.12 9.62
N SER A 574 26.14 -6.04 8.96
CA SER A 574 26.01 -4.68 9.48
C SER A 574 24.53 -4.23 9.51
N TYR A 575 24.25 -3.19 10.30
CA TYR A 575 22.94 -2.50 10.27
C TYR A 575 22.89 -1.46 9.13
N VAL A 576 23.31 -1.87 7.93
CA VAL A 576 23.38 -0.96 6.76
C VAL A 576 22.52 -1.52 5.65
N GLY A 577 21.43 -0.83 5.32
CA GLY A 577 20.55 -1.16 4.21
C GLY A 577 20.90 -0.35 2.96
N TYR A 578 21.03 -1.04 1.83
CA TYR A 578 21.26 -0.44 0.52
C TYR A 578 20.00 -0.47 -0.32
N LEU A 579 19.62 0.66 -0.87
CA LEU A 579 18.71 0.75 -2.01
C LEU A 579 19.53 0.58 -3.28
N THR A 580 19.13 -0.33 -4.15
CA THR A 580 19.84 -0.64 -5.39
C THR A 580 18.88 -0.94 -6.54
N THR A 581 19.40 -0.95 -7.76
CA THR A 581 18.74 -1.58 -8.90
C THR A 581 19.53 -2.83 -9.29
N PHE A 582 18.84 -3.95 -9.50
CA PHE A 582 19.46 -5.22 -9.82
C PHE A 582 19.70 -5.32 -11.33
N LYS A 583 20.96 -5.19 -11.74
CA LYS A 583 21.36 -5.36 -13.14
C LYS A 583 21.27 -6.83 -13.57
N ASN A 584 20.86 -7.07 -14.82
CA ASN A 584 20.73 -8.40 -15.43
C ASN A 584 19.67 -9.31 -14.78
N ILE A 585 18.68 -8.75 -14.13
CA ILE A 585 17.47 -9.43 -13.68
C ILE A 585 16.30 -8.72 -14.35
N GLU A 586 15.53 -9.44 -15.12
CA GLU A 586 14.42 -8.92 -15.93
C GLU A 586 13.15 -9.69 -15.55
N PRO A 587 12.39 -9.24 -14.52
CA PRO A 587 11.12 -9.84 -14.15
C PRO A 587 10.08 -9.65 -15.26
N GLU A 588 9.40 -10.74 -15.59
CA GLU A 588 8.33 -10.74 -16.57
C GLU A 588 6.95 -10.71 -15.94
N THR A 589 6.00 -10.15 -16.65
CA THR A 589 4.57 -10.16 -16.27
C THR A 589 3.71 -10.46 -17.48
N ASN A 590 2.78 -11.40 -17.33
CA ASN A 590 1.77 -11.70 -18.32
C ASN A 590 0.37 -11.54 -17.71
N VAL A 591 -0.47 -10.72 -18.34
CA VAL A 591 -1.85 -10.49 -17.88
C VAL A 591 -2.81 -10.77 -19.01
N LEU A 592 -3.76 -11.67 -18.77
CA LEU A 592 -4.89 -11.91 -19.65
C LEU A 592 -6.18 -11.50 -18.95
N GLY A 593 -6.90 -10.53 -19.53
CA GLY A 593 -8.23 -10.13 -19.08
C GLY A 593 -9.27 -10.45 -20.14
N VAL A 594 -10.42 -10.97 -19.72
CA VAL A 594 -11.59 -11.18 -20.59
C VAL A 594 -12.83 -10.73 -19.85
N SER A 595 -13.69 -9.94 -20.49
CA SER A 595 -15.00 -9.61 -19.95
C SER A 595 -16.12 -9.78 -20.97
N VAL A 596 -17.31 -10.00 -20.46
CA VAL A 596 -18.56 -10.12 -21.21
C VAL A 596 -19.60 -9.23 -20.57
N GLU A 597 -20.19 -8.36 -21.37
CA GLU A 597 -21.24 -7.43 -20.96
C GLU A 597 -22.49 -7.65 -21.81
N LYS A 598 -23.67 -7.48 -21.22
CA LYS A 598 -24.94 -7.47 -21.94
C LYS A 598 -26.02 -6.76 -21.19
N SER A 599 -26.74 -5.86 -21.87
CA SER A 599 -28.03 -5.34 -21.45
C SER A 599 -29.17 -6.13 -22.13
N PHE A 600 -30.08 -6.64 -21.33
CA PHE A 600 -31.26 -7.38 -21.81
C PHE A 600 -32.52 -6.49 -21.82
N ASP A 601 -33.42 -6.74 -22.76
CA ASP A 601 -34.66 -5.97 -22.91
C ASP A 601 -35.59 -5.99 -21.67
N ASN A 602 -35.40 -6.95 -20.76
CA ASN A 602 -36.17 -7.07 -19.52
C ASN A 602 -35.58 -6.29 -18.34
N GLY A 603 -34.64 -5.41 -18.59
CA GLY A 603 -34.02 -4.55 -17.59
C GLY A 603 -32.87 -5.20 -16.82
N ILE A 604 -32.35 -6.34 -17.24
CA ILE A 604 -31.16 -6.98 -16.65
C ILE A 604 -29.89 -6.50 -17.37
N ASP A 605 -28.93 -6.00 -16.62
CA ASP A 605 -27.56 -5.75 -17.05
C ASP A 605 -26.63 -6.78 -16.42
N LEU A 606 -25.80 -7.41 -17.24
CA LEU A 606 -24.85 -8.44 -16.87
C LEU A 606 -23.42 -7.97 -17.18
N TYR A 607 -22.53 -8.12 -16.22
CA TYR A 607 -21.09 -8.06 -16.38
C TYR A 607 -20.44 -9.30 -15.77
N LEU A 608 -19.54 -9.93 -16.50
CA LEU A 608 -18.67 -11.01 -16.02
C LEU A 608 -17.26 -10.75 -16.50
N GLY A 609 -16.32 -10.72 -15.59
CA GLY A 609 -14.90 -10.52 -15.84
C GLY A 609 -14.07 -11.69 -15.32
N TYR A 610 -12.98 -11.98 -16.01
CA TYR A 610 -11.94 -12.89 -15.56
C TYR A 610 -10.57 -12.29 -15.89
N ALA A 611 -9.66 -12.31 -14.93
CA ALA A 611 -8.27 -11.98 -15.14
C ALA A 611 -7.36 -13.11 -14.65
N HIS A 612 -6.31 -13.38 -15.43
CA HIS A 612 -5.19 -14.22 -15.03
C HIS A 612 -3.92 -13.37 -15.08
N THR A 613 -3.19 -13.36 -13.98
CA THR A 613 -1.94 -12.63 -13.83
C THR A 613 -0.85 -13.62 -13.44
N ASP A 614 0.24 -13.59 -14.18
CA ASP A 614 1.50 -14.27 -13.85
C ASP A 614 2.57 -13.20 -13.82
N ARG A 615 2.99 -12.80 -12.63
CA ARG A 615 3.95 -11.72 -12.44
C ARG A 615 5.12 -12.17 -11.59
N GLU A 616 6.30 -11.97 -12.13
CA GLU A 616 7.55 -12.09 -11.40
C GLU A 616 7.99 -10.75 -10.79
N MET A 617 8.82 -10.82 -9.76
CA MET A 617 9.56 -9.69 -9.20
C MET A 617 10.91 -10.14 -8.62
N ALA A 618 11.90 -9.27 -8.75
CA ALA A 618 13.22 -9.48 -8.15
C ALA A 618 13.19 -9.23 -6.63
N HIS A 619 12.53 -8.16 -6.18
CA HIS A 619 12.47 -7.76 -4.78
C HIS A 619 11.09 -7.20 -4.42
N MET A 620 10.62 -7.49 -3.19
CA MET A 620 9.26 -7.15 -2.77
C MET A 620 9.08 -5.68 -2.35
N MET A 621 10.13 -5.01 -1.90
CA MET A 621 10.13 -3.62 -1.42
C MET A 621 8.90 -3.25 -0.56
N THR A 622 8.53 -4.14 0.38
CA THR A 622 7.30 -4.04 1.16
C THR A 622 7.34 -2.96 2.25
N SER A 623 8.52 -2.49 2.63
CA SER A 623 8.69 -1.46 3.67
C SER A 623 9.01 -0.09 3.08
N SER A 624 8.66 0.95 3.84
CA SER A 624 9.10 2.33 3.62
C SER A 624 10.58 2.55 4.01
N ILE A 625 11.16 1.63 4.80
CA ILE A 625 12.55 1.69 5.25
C ILE A 625 13.36 0.67 4.45
N ILE A 626 14.47 1.09 3.87
CA ILE A 626 15.36 0.27 3.03
C ILE A 626 15.84 -0.96 3.81
N PHE A 627 16.40 -0.76 5.02
CA PHE A 627 16.85 -1.86 5.87
C PHE A 627 15.73 -2.87 6.14
N SER A 628 14.54 -2.39 6.49
CA SER A 628 13.40 -3.28 6.74
C SER A 628 12.94 -4.03 5.49
N SER A 629 13.05 -3.44 4.30
CA SER A 629 12.77 -4.14 3.04
C SER A 629 13.77 -5.27 2.81
N ALA A 630 15.05 -5.04 3.10
CA ALA A 630 16.11 -6.04 2.96
C ALA A 630 15.95 -7.24 3.92
N VAL A 631 15.50 -7.02 5.18
CA VAL A 631 15.33 -8.10 6.19
C VAL A 631 13.97 -8.78 6.16
N ARG A 632 13.05 -8.35 5.29
CA ARG A 632 11.67 -8.87 5.25
C ARG A 632 11.33 -9.64 3.98
N MET A 633 12.26 -9.77 3.06
CA MET A 633 12.03 -10.52 1.83
C MET A 633 12.40 -12.00 2.02
N PRO A 634 11.49 -12.97 1.77
CA PRO A 634 11.84 -14.38 1.74
C PRO A 634 12.85 -14.64 0.62
N ILE A 635 14.04 -15.18 0.97
CA ILE A 635 15.11 -15.28 -0.01
C ILE A 635 16.08 -16.42 0.32
N PHE A 636 16.77 -16.92 -0.70
CA PHE A 636 17.84 -17.91 -0.60
C PHE A 636 19.23 -17.27 -0.43
N ASP A 637 19.53 -16.30 -1.29
CA ASP A 637 20.76 -15.53 -1.25
C ASP A 637 20.42 -14.05 -1.34
N HIS A 638 20.72 -13.31 -0.29
CA HIS A 638 20.36 -11.90 -0.14
C HIS A 638 21.14 -10.95 -1.05
N LEU A 639 22.29 -11.38 -1.56
CA LEU A 639 23.12 -10.58 -2.45
C LEU A 639 22.87 -10.85 -3.93
N THR A 640 22.23 -11.98 -4.24
CA THR A 640 21.86 -12.38 -5.61
C THR A 640 20.39 -12.80 -5.67
N PRO A 641 19.46 -11.86 -5.66
CA PRO A 641 18.04 -12.16 -5.77
C PRO A 641 17.74 -12.81 -7.14
N VAL A 642 16.66 -13.57 -7.17
CA VAL A 642 16.16 -14.23 -8.37
C VAL A 642 14.70 -13.84 -8.58
N ASN A 643 14.27 -13.85 -9.84
CA ASN A 643 12.85 -13.68 -10.17
C ASN A 643 12.02 -14.79 -9.51
N SER A 644 10.88 -14.38 -8.97
CA SER A 644 9.91 -15.27 -8.32
C SER A 644 8.53 -14.61 -8.38
N PRO A 645 7.43 -15.36 -8.21
CA PRO A 645 6.10 -14.79 -8.21
C PRO A 645 5.98 -13.58 -7.29
N SER A 646 5.27 -12.56 -7.77
CA SER A 646 5.10 -11.31 -7.05
C SER A 646 4.33 -11.53 -5.75
N HIS A 647 4.77 -10.87 -4.67
CA HIS A 647 4.04 -10.82 -3.40
C HIS A 647 2.63 -10.21 -3.53
N TYR A 648 2.45 -9.33 -4.52
CA TYR A 648 1.20 -8.61 -4.78
C TYR A 648 0.32 -9.30 -5.83
N GLU A 649 0.71 -10.47 -6.31
CA GLU A 649 -0.02 -11.19 -7.33
C GLU A 649 -1.37 -11.70 -6.81
N VAL A 650 -2.38 -11.51 -7.64
CA VAL A 650 -3.64 -12.24 -7.62
C VAL A 650 -3.69 -13.03 -8.92
N GLU A 651 -3.31 -14.31 -8.84
CA GLU A 651 -3.14 -15.15 -10.03
C GLU A 651 -4.45 -15.29 -10.83
N HIS A 652 -5.56 -15.47 -10.13
CA HIS A 652 -6.89 -15.56 -10.74
C HIS A 652 -7.87 -14.61 -10.06
N SER A 653 -8.59 -13.80 -10.84
CA SER A 653 -9.71 -12.98 -10.38
C SER A 653 -10.93 -13.18 -11.27
N PHE A 654 -12.07 -13.35 -10.62
CA PHE A 654 -13.39 -13.35 -11.25
C PHE A 654 -14.19 -12.20 -10.66
N ASP A 655 -14.72 -11.33 -11.52
CA ASP A 655 -15.56 -10.19 -11.14
C ASP A 655 -16.94 -10.37 -11.77
N TYR A 656 -17.98 -10.05 -11.03
CA TYR A 656 -19.35 -10.18 -11.53
C TYR A 656 -20.25 -9.07 -11.01
N ALA A 657 -21.13 -8.60 -11.90
CA ALA A 657 -22.23 -7.73 -11.54
C ALA A 657 -23.48 -8.11 -12.34
N VAL A 658 -24.59 -8.20 -11.66
CA VAL A 658 -25.90 -8.39 -12.27
C VAL A 658 -26.85 -7.36 -11.66
N THR A 659 -27.39 -6.49 -12.48
CA THR A 659 -28.33 -5.46 -12.04
C THR A 659 -29.64 -5.64 -12.79
N TRP A 660 -30.75 -5.65 -12.07
CA TRP A 660 -32.08 -5.57 -12.65
C TRP A 660 -32.71 -4.24 -12.31
N THR A 661 -33.20 -3.55 -13.32
CA THR A 661 -33.95 -2.29 -13.18
C THR A 661 -35.33 -2.45 -13.79
N GLY A 662 -36.35 -2.09 -13.02
CA GLY A 662 -37.74 -2.18 -13.44
C GLY A 662 -38.68 -1.42 -12.50
N ASN A 663 -39.96 -1.44 -12.80
CA ASN A 663 -40.98 -0.73 -12.01
C ASN A 663 -41.81 -1.73 -11.22
N VAL A 664 -41.60 -1.85 -9.92
CA VAL A 664 -42.35 -2.74 -9.02
C VAL A 664 -43.55 -2.01 -8.41
N PHE A 665 -43.39 -0.72 -8.10
CA PHE A 665 -44.37 0.10 -7.43
C PHE A 665 -44.87 1.24 -8.34
N GLY A 666 -45.75 0.89 -9.27
CA GLY A 666 -46.30 1.86 -10.26
C GLY A 666 -45.22 2.29 -11.27
N ASP A 667 -45.02 3.60 -11.43
CA ASP A 667 -44.02 4.18 -12.33
C ASP A 667 -42.67 4.44 -11.63
N LEU A 668 -42.53 4.03 -10.37
CA LEU A 668 -41.30 4.22 -9.56
C LEU A 668 -40.29 3.13 -9.84
N GLU A 669 -39.07 3.55 -10.10
CA GLU A 669 -37.96 2.64 -10.42
C GLU A 669 -37.52 1.82 -9.21
N THR A 670 -37.31 0.54 -9.43
CA THR A 670 -36.71 -0.40 -8.49
C THR A 670 -35.45 -0.96 -9.12
N THR A 671 -34.33 -0.90 -8.43
CA THR A 671 -33.07 -1.52 -8.85
C THR A 671 -32.68 -2.57 -7.85
N ILE A 672 -32.32 -3.76 -8.33
CA ILE A 672 -31.74 -4.85 -7.53
C ILE A 672 -30.41 -5.21 -8.17
N GLY A 673 -29.31 -4.99 -7.46
CA GLY A 673 -27.95 -5.25 -7.91
C GLY A 673 -27.27 -6.31 -7.04
N ILE A 674 -26.60 -7.26 -7.68
CA ILE A 674 -25.69 -8.20 -7.07
C ILE A 674 -24.34 -7.95 -7.69
N ASN A 675 -23.32 -7.76 -6.88
CA ASN A 675 -21.95 -7.63 -7.32
C ASN A 675 -20.98 -8.32 -6.35
N GLY A 676 -19.81 -8.60 -6.83
CA GLY A 676 -18.73 -9.17 -6.03
C GLY A 676 -17.58 -9.67 -6.86
N PHE A 677 -16.66 -10.30 -6.17
CA PHE A 677 -15.49 -10.92 -6.79
C PHE A 677 -15.18 -12.26 -6.13
N ARG A 678 -14.38 -13.08 -6.83
CA ARG A 678 -13.75 -14.29 -6.29
C ARG A 678 -12.35 -14.38 -6.83
N GLN A 679 -11.34 -14.41 -5.95
CA GLN A 679 -9.94 -14.37 -6.35
C GLN A 679 -9.07 -15.34 -5.56
N SER A 680 -7.93 -15.71 -6.16
CA SER A 680 -6.87 -16.45 -5.46
C SER A 680 -6.27 -15.59 -4.35
N GLY A 681 -5.90 -16.21 -3.23
CA GLY A 681 -5.16 -15.50 -2.17
C GLY A 681 -3.74 -15.19 -2.61
N ASN A 682 -3.13 -14.22 -1.91
CA ASN A 682 -1.76 -13.80 -2.20
C ASN A 682 -0.74 -14.92 -2.05
N PRO A 683 0.33 -14.92 -2.85
CA PRO A 683 1.41 -15.88 -2.73
C PRO A 683 2.10 -15.86 -1.37
N TYR A 684 2.61 -17.01 -0.93
CA TYR A 684 3.42 -17.14 0.27
C TYR A 684 4.57 -18.13 0.11
N SER A 685 5.52 -18.05 1.06
CA SER A 685 6.75 -18.85 1.05
C SER A 685 6.83 -19.77 2.26
N TYR A 686 7.35 -20.98 2.09
CA TYR A 686 7.81 -21.82 3.20
C TYR A 686 9.24 -21.47 3.57
N THR A 687 9.48 -21.24 4.86
CA THR A 687 10.74 -20.72 5.39
C THR A 687 11.21 -21.47 6.62
N TYR A 688 12.46 -21.25 6.99
CA TYR A 688 12.93 -21.55 8.33
C TYR A 688 12.35 -20.56 9.34
N ARG A 689 12.37 -20.94 10.61
CA ARG A 689 12.03 -20.08 11.74
C ARG A 689 13.31 -19.45 12.29
N GLY A 690 13.37 -18.14 12.30
CA GLY A 690 14.52 -17.40 12.74
C GLY A 690 15.65 -17.32 11.73
N ASP A 691 16.82 -16.91 12.21
CA ASP A 691 18.04 -16.70 11.43
C ASP A 691 18.91 -17.96 11.49
N MET A 692 19.02 -18.65 10.37
CA MET A 692 19.82 -19.89 10.26
C MET A 692 21.16 -19.63 9.56
N SER A 693 21.19 -18.74 8.55
CA SER A 693 22.38 -18.49 7.74
C SER A 693 23.34 -17.47 8.36
N GLY A 694 22.93 -16.79 9.44
CA GLY A 694 23.67 -15.66 10.02
C GLY A 694 23.52 -14.36 9.24
N TYR A 695 22.69 -14.35 8.19
CA TYR A 695 22.18 -13.11 7.59
C TYR A 695 21.12 -12.54 8.51
N ARG A 696 21.27 -11.31 8.91
CA ARG A 696 20.41 -10.68 9.89
C ARG A 696 18.95 -10.62 9.43
N THR A 697 18.06 -11.33 10.11
CA THR A 697 16.62 -11.41 9.80
C THR A 697 15.77 -10.53 10.72
N ASP A 698 16.34 -9.94 11.77
CA ASP A 698 15.64 -9.22 12.85
C ASP A 698 14.45 -9.99 13.46
N GLY A 699 14.57 -11.34 13.46
CA GLY A 699 13.54 -12.26 13.97
C GLY A 699 12.43 -12.62 12.97
N GLU A 700 12.49 -12.13 11.76
CA GLU A 700 11.55 -12.51 10.70
C GLU A 700 11.89 -13.90 10.12
N ASN A 701 10.87 -14.62 9.66
CA ASN A 701 11.02 -15.95 9.05
C ASN A 701 11.18 -15.81 7.54
N ILE A 702 12.37 -15.41 7.06
CA ILE A 702 12.59 -15.07 5.64
C ILE A 702 13.50 -16.02 4.88
N GLU A 703 14.18 -16.94 5.56
CA GLU A 703 15.09 -17.85 4.90
C GLU A 703 14.33 -19.04 4.28
N ILE A 704 14.33 -19.11 2.95
CA ILE A 704 13.58 -20.12 2.18
C ILE A 704 14.01 -21.53 2.57
N LEU A 705 13.01 -22.42 2.76
CA LEU A 705 13.21 -23.77 3.26
C LEU A 705 13.85 -24.70 2.20
N TYR A 706 14.87 -25.45 2.60
CA TYR A 706 15.39 -26.61 1.87
C TYR A 706 14.62 -27.86 2.27
N ILE A 707 14.22 -28.67 1.29
CA ILE A 707 13.55 -29.95 1.54
C ILE A 707 14.58 -31.10 1.41
N PRO A 708 14.91 -31.78 2.50
CA PRO A 708 15.95 -32.84 2.47
C PRO A 708 15.59 -33.98 1.50
N LYS A 709 16.61 -34.56 0.87
CA LYS A 709 16.50 -35.86 0.21
C LYS A 709 16.17 -36.95 1.25
N VAL A 710 15.63 -38.06 0.80
CA VAL A 710 15.50 -39.22 1.68
C VAL A 710 16.90 -39.68 2.11
N ASN A 711 17.15 -39.72 3.43
CA ASN A 711 18.46 -39.98 4.02
C ASN A 711 19.55 -38.98 3.56
N ASP A 712 19.24 -37.71 3.55
CA ASP A 712 20.18 -36.65 3.16
C ASP A 712 21.39 -36.61 4.12
N PRO A 713 22.64 -36.85 3.64
CA PRO A 713 23.81 -36.86 4.51
C PRO A 713 24.18 -35.46 5.04
N ASN A 714 23.64 -34.44 4.43
CA ASN A 714 23.92 -33.04 4.76
C ASN A 714 22.86 -32.44 5.71
N VAL A 715 21.86 -33.23 6.14
CA VAL A 715 20.84 -32.81 7.10
C VAL A 715 20.78 -33.78 8.26
N LEU A 716 20.94 -33.24 9.46
CA LEU A 716 20.82 -33.99 10.72
C LEU A 716 19.48 -33.60 11.36
N TYR A 717 18.92 -34.50 12.15
CA TYR A 717 17.70 -34.22 12.92
C TYR A 717 18.06 -34.20 14.42
N GLY A 718 17.68 -33.13 15.09
CA GLY A 718 17.81 -32.98 16.53
C GLY A 718 16.84 -33.87 17.31
N ASP A 719 17.05 -34.00 18.61
CA ASP A 719 16.26 -34.90 19.47
C ASP A 719 14.78 -34.50 19.56
N ASP A 720 14.46 -33.20 19.38
CA ASP A 720 13.10 -32.65 19.46
C ASP A 720 12.41 -32.56 18.07
N PHE A 721 13.04 -33.03 17.01
CA PHE A 721 12.48 -32.98 15.66
C PHE A 721 11.57 -34.17 15.37
N ASP A 722 10.28 -33.90 15.16
CA ASP A 722 9.31 -34.92 14.73
C ASP A 722 9.41 -35.17 13.21
N ALA A 723 10.33 -36.08 12.86
CA ALA A 723 10.58 -36.47 11.48
C ALA A 723 9.37 -37.14 10.82
N ALA A 724 8.52 -37.86 11.58
CA ALA A 724 7.36 -38.53 11.04
C ALA A 724 6.25 -37.53 10.68
N ALA A 725 5.99 -36.56 11.56
CA ALA A 725 5.05 -35.46 11.27
C ALA A 725 5.54 -34.58 10.12
N PHE A 726 6.84 -34.30 10.05
CA PHE A 726 7.42 -33.54 8.93
C PHE A 726 7.24 -34.25 7.59
N GLU A 727 7.55 -35.55 7.52
CA GLU A 727 7.35 -36.35 6.29
C GLU A 727 5.90 -36.39 5.83
N GLN A 728 4.97 -36.54 6.78
CA GLN A 728 3.53 -36.45 6.47
C GLN A 728 3.15 -35.08 5.92
N PHE A 729 3.61 -34.02 6.57
CA PHE A 729 3.36 -32.64 6.14
C PHE A 729 3.93 -32.36 4.73
N LEU A 730 5.15 -32.84 4.43
CA LEU A 730 5.73 -32.67 3.08
C LEU A 730 4.86 -33.34 2.00
N THR A 731 4.22 -34.43 2.35
CA THR A 731 3.33 -35.16 1.43
C THR A 731 2.00 -34.40 1.25
N ASP A 732 1.39 -33.98 2.35
CA ASP A 732 0.07 -33.35 2.34
C ASP A 732 0.10 -31.95 1.72
N SER A 733 1.21 -31.21 1.92
CA SER A 733 1.41 -29.86 1.36
C SER A 733 1.98 -29.85 -0.07
N GLY A 734 2.37 -31.01 -0.62
CA GLY A 734 3.03 -31.08 -1.92
C GLY A 734 4.52 -30.71 -1.92
N LEU A 735 5.08 -30.33 -0.76
CA LEU A 735 6.50 -29.98 -0.61
C LEU A 735 7.47 -31.12 -0.94
N SER A 736 7.01 -32.37 -0.91
CA SER A 736 7.78 -33.53 -1.33
C SER A 736 8.30 -33.43 -2.79
N ALA A 737 7.70 -32.61 -3.63
CA ALA A 737 8.16 -32.35 -4.99
C ALA A 737 9.53 -31.63 -5.04
N TYR A 738 9.88 -30.90 -3.97
CA TYR A 738 11.12 -30.12 -3.86
C TYR A 738 12.28 -30.87 -3.16
N ARG A 739 12.19 -32.19 -3.02
CA ARG A 739 13.25 -32.95 -2.34
C ARG A 739 14.63 -32.78 -2.98
N GLY A 740 15.58 -32.36 -2.16
CA GLY A 740 16.97 -32.06 -2.57
C GLY A 740 17.13 -30.65 -3.18
N SER A 741 16.16 -29.79 -3.00
CA SER A 741 16.20 -28.39 -3.44
C SER A 741 15.53 -27.47 -2.43
N VAL A 742 15.72 -26.16 -2.60
CA VAL A 742 14.96 -25.13 -1.89
C VAL A 742 13.56 -24.98 -2.51
N VAL A 743 12.60 -24.59 -1.69
CA VAL A 743 11.27 -24.21 -2.14
C VAL A 743 11.37 -22.83 -2.76
N PRO A 744 10.96 -22.59 -4.01
CA PRO A 744 11.03 -21.24 -4.59
C PRO A 744 10.17 -20.25 -3.79
N ARG A 745 10.59 -18.98 -3.74
CA ARG A 745 9.84 -17.92 -3.09
C ARG A 745 8.45 -17.78 -3.71
N ASN A 746 7.43 -17.56 -2.88
CA ASN A 746 6.05 -17.24 -3.29
C ASN A 746 5.42 -18.28 -4.25
N SER A 747 5.81 -19.58 -4.14
CA SER A 747 5.29 -20.62 -5.03
C SER A 747 3.99 -21.29 -4.56
N PHE A 748 3.35 -20.75 -3.53
CA PHE A 748 2.07 -21.23 -3.00
C PHE A 748 1.12 -20.06 -2.80
N ASN A 749 -0.16 -20.25 -3.13
CA ASN A 749 -1.19 -19.25 -2.95
C ASN A 749 -1.96 -19.47 -1.64
N GLY A 750 -2.34 -18.38 -1.00
CA GLY A 750 -3.22 -18.37 0.16
C GLY A 750 -4.64 -18.85 -0.19
N PRO A 751 -5.53 -18.94 0.82
CA PRO A 751 -6.92 -19.27 0.59
C PRO A 751 -7.60 -18.32 -0.39
N TRP A 752 -8.53 -18.86 -1.19
CA TRP A 752 -9.39 -18.05 -2.06
C TRP A 752 -10.30 -17.15 -1.24
N GLU A 753 -10.40 -15.88 -1.60
CA GLU A 753 -11.26 -14.88 -0.98
C GLU A 753 -12.26 -14.29 -1.96
N GLY A 754 -13.35 -13.70 -1.47
CA GLY A 754 -14.33 -13.02 -2.31
C GLY A 754 -15.54 -12.52 -1.57
N THR A 755 -16.25 -11.56 -2.16
CA THR A 755 -17.48 -10.98 -1.65
C THR A 755 -18.67 -11.37 -2.52
N PHE A 756 -19.85 -11.29 -1.91
CA PHE A 756 -21.13 -11.32 -2.57
C PHE A 756 -22.02 -10.29 -1.90
N ASP A 757 -22.25 -9.18 -2.58
CA ASP A 757 -22.94 -8.02 -2.04
C ASP A 757 -24.27 -7.81 -2.78
N LEU A 758 -25.29 -7.34 -2.06
CA LEU A 758 -26.62 -7.10 -2.57
C LEU A 758 -27.04 -5.66 -2.31
N ARG A 759 -27.45 -4.96 -3.36
CA ARG A 759 -28.11 -3.65 -3.26
C ARG A 759 -29.55 -3.74 -3.71
N ILE A 760 -30.47 -3.18 -2.91
CA ILE A 760 -31.88 -2.98 -3.26
C ILE A 760 -32.15 -1.48 -3.16
N ALA A 761 -32.49 -0.84 -4.27
CA ALA A 761 -32.82 0.57 -4.32
C ALA A 761 -34.21 0.76 -4.87
N GLN A 762 -34.98 1.66 -4.24
CA GLN A 762 -36.35 1.98 -4.61
C GLN A 762 -36.54 3.49 -4.71
N GLU A 763 -36.97 3.95 -5.87
CA GLU A 763 -37.49 5.29 -6.02
C GLU A 763 -38.76 5.48 -5.19
N ILE A 764 -38.83 6.56 -4.44
CA ILE A 764 -39.98 6.92 -3.62
C ILE A 764 -40.60 8.25 -4.12
N PRO A 765 -41.91 8.49 -3.92
CA PRO A 765 -42.54 9.72 -4.38
C PRO A 765 -41.87 10.96 -3.75
N SER A 766 -41.32 11.84 -4.58
CA SER A 766 -40.73 13.12 -4.15
C SER A 766 -41.78 14.24 -3.87
N GLY A 767 -43.06 13.93 -3.97
CA GLY A 767 -44.15 14.87 -3.74
C GLY A 767 -44.17 15.98 -4.78
N ASN A 768 -44.13 17.24 -4.32
CA ASN A 768 -44.13 18.41 -5.21
C ASN A 768 -42.71 18.94 -5.51
N ILE A 769 -41.68 18.20 -5.09
CA ILE A 769 -40.27 18.55 -5.31
C ILE A 769 -39.82 17.94 -6.63
N SER A 770 -39.22 18.75 -7.53
CA SER A 770 -38.65 18.22 -8.76
C SER A 770 -37.43 17.32 -8.43
N GLY A 771 -37.28 16.18 -9.09
CA GLY A 771 -36.19 15.24 -8.86
C GLY A 771 -36.65 13.88 -8.36
N LYS A 772 -35.67 12.99 -8.10
CA LYS A 772 -35.88 11.63 -7.64
C LYS A 772 -35.39 11.45 -6.20
N ALA A 773 -36.23 10.88 -5.35
CA ALA A 773 -35.82 10.43 -4.03
C ALA A 773 -35.68 8.89 -4.05
N ILE A 774 -34.59 8.36 -3.56
CA ILE A 774 -34.28 6.91 -3.59
C ILE A 774 -33.94 6.48 -2.17
N ILE A 775 -34.56 5.42 -1.69
CA ILE A 775 -34.12 4.70 -0.50
C ILE A 775 -33.39 3.42 -0.96
N TYR A 776 -32.27 3.09 -0.36
CA TYR A 776 -31.53 1.87 -0.69
C TYR A 776 -31.05 1.13 0.55
N PHE A 777 -30.87 -0.16 0.36
CA PHE A 777 -30.33 -1.11 1.32
C PHE A 777 -29.13 -1.78 0.68
N ASP A 778 -27.97 -1.64 1.27
CA ASP A 778 -26.76 -2.36 0.90
C ASP A 778 -26.49 -3.44 1.94
N ILE A 779 -26.37 -4.66 1.49
CA ILE A 779 -26.01 -5.81 2.31
C ILE A 779 -24.65 -6.29 1.83
N GLU A 780 -23.61 -5.95 2.59
CA GLU A 780 -22.26 -6.39 2.33
C GLU A 780 -22.05 -7.80 2.91
N ASN A 781 -21.29 -8.63 2.20
CA ASN A 781 -20.97 -10.01 2.58
C ASN A 781 -22.23 -10.84 2.90
N VAL A 782 -23.18 -10.91 1.95
CA VAL A 782 -24.44 -11.68 2.07
C VAL A 782 -24.17 -13.15 2.40
N LEU A 783 -23.02 -13.71 1.98
CA LEU A 783 -22.68 -15.09 2.28
C LEU A 783 -22.58 -15.32 3.78
N ASN A 784 -21.93 -14.43 4.53
CA ASN A 784 -21.84 -14.52 5.98
C ASN A 784 -23.19 -14.26 6.68
N LEU A 785 -24.06 -13.42 6.10
CA LEU A 785 -25.45 -13.24 6.59
C LEU A 785 -26.28 -14.52 6.46
N LEU A 786 -26.07 -15.29 5.38
CA LEU A 786 -26.81 -16.54 5.14
C LEU A 786 -26.27 -17.71 5.96
N ASN A 787 -24.97 -17.74 6.18
CA ASN A 787 -24.30 -18.75 7.00
C ASN A 787 -22.98 -18.16 7.53
N SER A 788 -22.84 -18.10 8.84
CA SER A 788 -21.69 -17.51 9.52
C SER A 788 -20.34 -18.19 9.22
N ASP A 789 -20.34 -19.42 8.70
CA ASP A 789 -19.14 -20.12 8.21
C ASP A 789 -18.69 -19.66 6.81
N TRP A 790 -19.50 -18.86 6.11
CA TRP A 790 -19.23 -18.42 4.75
C TRP A 790 -18.74 -16.98 4.70
N GLY A 791 -18.13 -16.58 3.57
CA GLY A 791 -17.69 -15.21 3.33
C GLY A 791 -16.53 -14.78 4.22
N GLY A 792 -15.77 -15.72 4.80
CA GLY A 792 -14.60 -15.44 5.58
C GLY A 792 -13.39 -15.06 4.72
N PHE A 793 -12.59 -14.13 5.19
CA PHE A 793 -11.32 -13.69 4.60
C PHE A 793 -10.15 -14.16 5.45
N GLU A 794 -9.22 -14.86 4.83
CA GLU A 794 -8.05 -15.42 5.49
C GLU A 794 -6.80 -15.19 4.67
N ASN A 795 -5.68 -14.90 5.33
CA ASN A 795 -4.38 -14.88 4.66
C ASN A 795 -3.24 -15.30 5.61
N TYR A 796 -2.04 -15.52 5.05
CA TYR A 796 -0.86 -15.88 5.85
C TYR A 796 -0.07 -14.64 6.33
N ASN A 797 -0.58 -13.43 6.11
CA ASN A 797 0.06 -12.20 6.54
C ASN A 797 -0.45 -11.78 7.94
N GLY A 798 0.31 -12.09 8.97
CA GLY A 798 0.04 -11.80 10.38
C GLY A 798 0.18 -10.34 10.82
N GLY A 799 -0.05 -9.38 9.91
CA GLY A 799 0.19 -7.96 10.18
C GLY A 799 1.63 -7.53 9.88
N GLY A 800 2.48 -8.47 9.44
CA GLY A 800 3.79 -8.20 8.87
C GLY A 800 3.71 -7.88 7.37
N THR A 801 4.84 -7.52 6.79
CA THR A 801 4.97 -7.20 5.37
C THR A 801 5.32 -8.41 4.50
N THR A 802 5.36 -9.61 5.09
CA THR A 802 5.77 -10.86 4.42
C THR A 802 4.76 -11.98 4.63
N ASN A 803 4.42 -12.67 3.53
CA ASN A 803 3.59 -13.87 3.60
C ASN A 803 4.51 -15.09 3.72
N THR A 804 4.83 -15.49 4.94
CA THR A 804 5.74 -16.61 5.21
C THR A 804 5.15 -17.64 6.17
N ARG A 805 5.50 -18.89 5.96
CA ARG A 805 5.23 -20.01 6.86
C ARG A 805 6.54 -20.63 7.31
N GLY A 806 7.09 -20.12 8.42
CA GLY A 806 8.28 -20.68 9.06
C GLY A 806 7.94 -21.97 9.79
N ILE A 807 8.34 -23.12 9.27
CA ILE A 807 7.92 -24.43 9.79
C ILE A 807 9.05 -25.26 10.40
N VAL A 808 10.31 -24.90 10.19
CA VAL A 808 11.48 -25.62 10.72
C VAL A 808 12.39 -24.65 11.45
N GLU A 809 12.72 -24.97 12.69
CA GLU A 809 13.84 -24.36 13.41
C GLU A 809 15.09 -25.14 13.06
N ALA A 810 16.13 -24.47 12.55
CA ALA A 810 17.36 -25.13 12.13
C ALA A 810 18.59 -24.28 12.45
N GLU A 811 19.72 -24.92 12.49
CA GLU A 811 21.06 -24.31 12.59
C GLU A 811 22.04 -25.01 11.64
N VAL A 812 23.21 -24.44 11.46
CA VAL A 812 24.27 -25.00 10.63
C VAL A 812 25.44 -25.39 11.53
N ASP A 813 25.92 -26.64 11.41
CA ASP A 813 27.09 -27.12 12.18
C ASP A 813 28.42 -26.59 11.58
N ASP A 814 29.50 -26.82 12.31
CA ASP A 814 30.87 -26.45 11.90
C ASP A 814 31.35 -27.09 10.58
N GLN A 815 30.62 -28.12 10.11
CA GLN A 815 30.88 -28.81 8.84
C GLN A 815 30.03 -28.29 7.68
N GLY A 816 29.12 -27.35 7.95
CA GLY A 816 28.20 -26.79 6.96
C GLY A 816 26.94 -27.64 6.72
N ARG A 817 26.63 -28.61 7.62
CA ARG A 817 25.41 -29.42 7.53
C ARG A 817 24.28 -28.75 8.30
N TYR A 818 23.07 -28.92 7.83
CA TYR A 818 21.86 -28.48 8.56
C TYR A 818 21.56 -29.41 9.73
N ILE A 819 21.16 -28.84 10.85
CA ILE A 819 20.57 -29.54 12.00
C ILE A 819 19.15 -29.03 12.13
N TYR A 820 18.16 -29.83 11.76
CA TYR A 820 16.75 -29.56 11.95
C TYR A 820 16.37 -29.88 13.39
N ASN A 821 16.18 -28.85 14.21
CA ASN A 821 15.97 -28.97 15.65
C ASN A 821 14.50 -29.19 16.00
N LYS A 822 13.57 -28.52 15.26
CA LYS A 822 12.17 -28.60 15.58
C LYS A 822 11.29 -28.39 14.34
N PHE A 823 10.24 -29.17 14.26
CA PHE A 823 9.16 -29.00 13.28
C PHE A 823 7.89 -28.50 13.97
N LYS A 824 7.28 -27.42 13.47
CA LYS A 824 6.12 -26.80 14.11
C LYS A 824 5.24 -26.09 13.05
N VAL A 825 4.00 -26.51 12.93
CA VAL A 825 3.00 -25.97 11.98
C VAL A 825 1.81 -25.34 12.70
N SER A 826 1.55 -25.66 13.96
CA SER A 826 0.32 -25.33 14.67
C SER A 826 0.01 -23.82 14.80
N ASP A 827 1.03 -22.97 14.70
CA ASP A 827 0.92 -21.51 14.77
C ASP A 827 1.06 -20.82 13.40
N GLN A 828 0.96 -21.60 12.32
CA GLN A 828 1.12 -21.14 10.93
C GLN A 828 -0.19 -21.30 10.13
N ASN A 829 -1.34 -21.21 10.79
CA ASN A 829 -2.64 -21.20 10.13
C ASN A 829 -2.89 -19.82 9.48
N PRO A 830 -3.75 -19.76 8.44
CA PRO A 830 -4.18 -18.48 7.91
C PRO A 830 -4.80 -17.60 9.01
N ILE A 831 -4.55 -16.31 8.92
CA ILE A 831 -5.08 -15.34 9.87
C ILE A 831 -6.42 -14.83 9.36
N GLN A 832 -7.40 -14.91 10.22
CA GLN A 832 -8.76 -14.46 9.96
C GLN A 832 -8.84 -12.92 10.02
N LYS A 833 -9.44 -12.30 9.00
CA LYS A 833 -9.70 -10.86 8.91
C LYS A 833 -11.13 -10.58 9.36
N ILE A 834 -11.30 -10.37 10.66
CA ILE A 834 -12.62 -10.23 11.28
C ILE A 834 -13.40 -9.06 10.70
N ASP A 835 -12.74 -7.91 10.49
CA ASP A 835 -13.32 -6.68 9.95
C ASP A 835 -13.97 -6.88 8.56
N LYS A 836 -13.42 -7.77 7.73
CA LYS A 836 -13.90 -8.08 6.38
C LYS A 836 -14.83 -9.28 6.31
N SER A 837 -14.89 -10.09 7.37
CA SER A 837 -15.56 -11.38 7.37
C SER A 837 -16.99 -11.34 7.92
N VAL A 838 -17.42 -10.21 8.47
CA VAL A 838 -18.79 -10.03 8.98
C VAL A 838 -19.66 -9.29 7.97
N TRP A 839 -20.93 -9.67 7.91
CA TRP A 839 -21.91 -8.96 7.09
C TRP A 839 -22.28 -7.60 7.70
N GLN A 840 -22.67 -6.66 6.85
CA GLN A 840 -23.20 -5.37 7.26
C GLN A 840 -24.45 -5.00 6.45
N ILE A 841 -25.43 -4.37 7.09
CA ILE A 841 -26.61 -3.79 6.44
C ILE A 841 -26.53 -2.27 6.60
N LYS A 842 -26.43 -1.58 5.47
CA LYS A 842 -26.47 -0.12 5.39
C LYS A 842 -27.80 0.33 4.78
N VAL A 843 -28.34 1.41 5.29
CA VAL A 843 -29.52 2.05 4.73
C VAL A 843 -29.13 3.46 4.32
N GLY A 844 -29.44 3.81 3.09
CA GLY A 844 -29.19 5.13 2.57
C GLY A 844 -30.45 5.75 1.94
N VAL A 845 -30.46 7.06 1.94
CA VAL A 845 -31.43 7.89 1.22
C VAL A 845 -30.66 8.84 0.34
N LYS A 846 -31.01 8.85 -0.96
CA LYS A 846 -30.44 9.76 -1.94
C LYS A 846 -31.53 10.55 -2.61
N TYR A 847 -31.35 11.87 -2.69
CA TYR A 847 -32.20 12.78 -3.46
C TYR A 847 -31.36 13.38 -4.58
N GLN A 848 -31.89 13.36 -5.81
CA GLN A 848 -31.21 13.89 -7.02
C GLN A 848 -32.20 14.80 -7.79
N PHE A 849 -31.72 15.93 -8.28
CA PHE A 849 -32.51 16.88 -9.07
C PHE A 849 -31.73 17.49 -10.22
#